data_9618c02e192933441f30553e7a51c989
#
_entry.id   9618c02e192933441f30553e7a51c989
#
_cell.length_a   1.000
_cell.length_b   1.000
_cell.length_c   1.000
_cell.angle_alpha   90.00
_cell.angle_beta   90.00
_cell.angle_gamma   90.00
#
_symmetry.space_group_name_H-M   'P 1'
#
loop_
_entity.id
_entity.type
_entity.pdbx_description
1 polymer ?
#
loop_
_entity_poly.entity_id
_entity_poly.type
_entity_poly.pdbx_seq_one_letter_code
_entity_poly.pdbx_strand_id
1 'polypeptide(L)'
;MENPKNFSVVRIKSSPEFSEKEKVNKNNKRYKWILLLKAHKLIVFLTWFTNGFRALHSKIKKRIANSEKIHSNRGKLYKFIRIFLIISMAALIFEIIAHFQNWNLSLIQPMEVEGLLHWSYVAWLSFRVDYIGPVVIMLSKFCIVLFMIQSLDRFVQCMGWFWIKFKRIKPVIEEPPDTDDPSSYPMVLVQIPMCNEKEVYAQSISAACQLEWPKDRVLIQVLDDSNDETVQVLIRNEVNYWHEKGVNIIYRHRFDRTGYKAGNLNSAMTCDYIKDYEFVAIFDADFQPNSDFLVQTVPHFKGKPDVGLVQARWSFVNIDENLLTRLQNVNLCFHFEVEQQVNGHFLHFFGFNGTAGVWRIKALEDSGGWLERTTVEDMDIAVRAHLNGWKFIFLNDVRVLCELPESHETYKKQQHRWHSGPMQLFRLCLPSIIRSKISIWKKLNLIFLFFLLRKLILPLYSFTLFCIILPLTMFVPEAELPVWVICYIPIFMSFLNILPSPQSFPFLVPYLLFENTMSVTKFNAMISGLFQLGSAYEWVVTKKTGRLSEVDLVSMAAEMEFKSSNHQSLLQRRASESGLELLKKLREHEEAPVVKKKRNRLYRKELFLAFLLLTASARSLLSAHGVHFYFLLFQGLSFLVVGLDLIGEQVN
;
A
#
# COMPACT_ATOMS: atom_id res chain seq x y z
N MET A 1 36.47 -60.24 -39.77
CA MET A 1 37.68 -59.43 -39.71
C MET A 1 37.79 -58.96 -38.29
N GLU A 2 38.57 -59.67 -37.68
CA GLU A 2 39.82 -59.55 -36.91
C GLU A 2 39.63 -58.92 -35.55
N ASN A 3 39.77 -59.76 -34.59
CA ASN A 3 39.93 -59.58 -33.16
C ASN A 3 41.45 -59.39 -32.88
N PRO A 4 41.91 -58.39 -32.15
CA PRO A 4 43.23 -58.51 -31.54
C PRO A 4 43.14 -58.92 -30.08
N LYS A 5 43.70 -60.08 -29.82
CA LYS A 5 44.12 -60.62 -28.55
C LYS A 5 45.19 -59.73 -27.93
N ASN A 6 45.09 -59.54 -26.62
CA ASN A 6 46.15 -59.66 -25.62
C ASN A 6 45.90 -58.76 -24.43
N PHE A 7 45.18 -59.29 -23.43
CA PHE A 7 45.32 -58.86 -22.05
C PHE A 7 45.92 -60.01 -21.24
N SER A 8 47.15 -59.87 -20.81
CA SER A 8 47.76 -60.71 -19.85
C SER A 8 47.19 -60.46 -18.46
N VAL A 9 46.47 -61.42 -17.92
CA VAL A 9 46.00 -61.43 -16.54
C VAL A 9 47.19 -61.70 -15.63
N VAL A 10 47.72 -60.66 -15.01
CA VAL A 10 48.68 -60.81 -13.90
C VAL A 10 47.90 -61.13 -12.64
N ARG A 11 47.92 -62.38 -12.23
CA ARG A 11 47.44 -62.83 -10.92
C ARG A 11 48.44 -62.32 -9.88
N ILE A 12 48.07 -61.27 -9.15
CA ILE A 12 48.77 -60.84 -7.97
C ILE A 12 48.42 -61.75 -6.83
N LYS A 13 49.44 -62.57 -6.40
CA LYS A 13 49.38 -63.39 -5.19
C LYS A 13 49.13 -62.51 -3.98
N SER A 14 48.16 -62.89 -3.19
CA SER A 14 47.92 -62.37 -1.85
C SER A 14 49.09 -62.71 -0.95
N SER A 15 49.68 -61.70 -0.34
CA SER A 15 50.49 -61.79 0.89
C SER A 15 50.73 -60.39 1.47
N PRO A 16 51.14 -60.25 2.68
CA PRO A 16 50.50 -60.58 3.92
C PRO A 16 50.22 -59.30 4.75
N GLU A 17 49.49 -59.46 5.80
CA GLU A 17 49.39 -58.59 6.97
C GLU A 17 49.98 -57.17 6.86
N PHE A 18 49.22 -56.21 6.30
CA PHE A 18 49.46 -54.77 6.56
C PHE A 18 49.08 -54.52 8.02
N SER A 19 50.11 -54.24 8.82
CA SER A 19 50.01 -53.92 10.22
C SER A 19 48.87 -52.96 10.51
N GLU A 20 48.02 -53.24 11.50
CA GLU A 20 46.93 -52.35 11.99
C GLU A 20 47.39 -50.91 12.21
N LYS A 21 48.69 -50.72 12.54
CA LYS A 21 49.30 -49.40 12.67
C LYS A 21 49.33 -48.57 11.38
N GLU A 22 49.47 -49.15 10.20
CA GLU A 22 49.40 -48.40 8.92
C GLU A 22 48.00 -48.06 8.52
N LYS A 23 47.00 -48.92 8.82
CA LYS A 23 45.57 -48.56 8.59
C LYS A 23 45.13 -47.43 9.50
N VAL A 24 45.52 -47.41 10.76
CA VAL A 24 45.28 -46.32 11.72
C VAL A 24 45.92 -45.01 11.27
N ASN A 25 47.15 -45.08 10.77
CA ASN A 25 47.88 -43.89 10.32
C ASN A 25 47.27 -43.31 9.01
N LYS A 26 46.79 -44.17 8.12
CA LYS A 26 46.10 -43.74 6.88
C LYS A 26 44.74 -43.12 7.19
N ASN A 27 43.98 -43.66 8.15
CA ASN A 27 42.74 -43.11 8.63
C ASN A 27 42.93 -41.76 9.34
N ASN A 28 43.96 -41.63 10.19
CA ASN A 28 44.30 -40.39 10.86
C ASN A 28 44.71 -39.26 9.87
N LYS A 29 45.43 -39.60 8.80
CA LYS A 29 45.74 -38.63 7.72
C LYS A 29 44.46 -38.22 6.98
N ARG A 30 43.54 -39.15 6.73
CA ARG A 30 42.25 -38.87 6.07
C ARG A 30 41.34 -38.02 6.94
N TYR A 31 41.28 -38.24 8.25
CA TYR A 31 40.55 -37.42 9.21
C TYR A 31 41.16 -35.98 9.30
N LYS A 32 42.46 -35.85 9.34
CA LYS A 32 43.12 -34.53 9.31
C LYS A 32 42.77 -33.73 8.02
N TRP A 33 42.79 -34.41 6.87
CA TRP A 33 42.39 -33.77 5.59
C TRP A 33 40.93 -33.35 5.58
N ILE A 34 40.00 -34.15 6.07
CA ILE A 34 38.57 -33.82 6.17
C ILE A 34 38.37 -32.63 7.13
N LEU A 35 39.07 -32.61 8.23
CA LEU A 35 39.04 -31.53 9.20
C LEU A 35 39.57 -30.20 8.60
N LEU A 36 40.71 -30.28 7.87
CA LEU A 36 41.28 -29.15 7.16
C LEU A 36 40.33 -28.61 6.06
N LEU A 37 39.69 -29.46 5.31
CA LEU A 37 38.68 -29.08 4.31
C LEU A 37 37.47 -28.42 4.94
N LYS A 38 36.97 -28.92 6.08
CA LYS A 38 35.88 -28.27 6.83
C LYS A 38 36.28 -26.94 7.40
N ALA A 39 37.50 -26.84 7.96
CA ALA A 39 38.05 -25.57 8.44
C ALA A 39 38.24 -24.56 7.31
N HIS A 40 38.75 -24.98 6.16
CA HIS A 40 38.86 -24.12 4.98
C HIS A 40 37.48 -23.63 4.49
N LYS A 41 36.48 -24.51 4.40
CA LYS A 41 35.11 -24.09 4.07
C LYS A 41 34.53 -23.09 5.06
N LEU A 42 34.80 -23.27 6.36
CA LEU A 42 34.38 -22.34 7.40
C LEU A 42 35.07 -20.98 7.25
N ILE A 43 36.39 -20.98 6.98
CA ILE A 43 37.18 -19.75 6.74
C ILE A 43 36.68 -19.02 5.49
N VAL A 44 36.43 -19.75 4.40
CA VAL A 44 35.85 -19.18 3.17
C VAL A 44 34.47 -18.57 3.42
N PHE A 45 33.62 -19.27 4.17
CA PHE A 45 32.29 -18.75 4.58
C PHE A 45 32.42 -17.50 5.45
N LEU A 46 33.30 -17.50 6.45
CA LEU A 46 33.54 -16.34 7.31
C LEU A 46 34.13 -15.15 6.53
N THR A 47 35.06 -15.38 5.60
CA THR A 47 35.59 -14.32 4.74
C THR A 47 34.57 -13.78 3.78
N TRP A 48 33.73 -14.62 3.19
CA TRP A 48 32.59 -14.19 2.37
C TRP A 48 31.61 -13.35 3.19
N PHE A 49 31.25 -13.81 4.39
CA PHE A 49 30.35 -13.10 5.31
C PHE A 49 30.92 -11.75 5.75
N THR A 50 32.19 -11.70 6.16
CA THR A 50 32.85 -10.45 6.57
C THR A 50 33.02 -9.47 5.42
N ASN A 51 33.32 -9.96 4.22
CA ASN A 51 33.41 -9.12 3.03
C ASN A 51 32.04 -8.60 2.59
N GLY A 52 30.99 -9.43 2.66
CA GLY A 52 29.61 -9.02 2.46
C GLY A 52 29.18 -7.95 3.46
N PHE A 53 29.52 -8.14 4.73
CA PHE A 53 29.22 -7.18 5.80
C PHE A 53 29.99 -5.86 5.62
N ARG A 54 31.28 -5.91 5.24
CA ARG A 54 32.07 -4.71 4.92
C ARG A 54 31.52 -3.97 3.70
N ALA A 55 31.13 -4.69 2.64
CA ALA A 55 30.51 -4.09 1.45
C ALA A 55 29.15 -3.44 1.78
N LEU A 56 28.34 -4.10 2.61
CA LEU A 56 27.07 -3.54 3.10
C LEU A 56 27.32 -2.29 3.96
N HIS A 57 28.27 -2.38 4.91
CA HIS A 57 28.65 -1.25 5.76
C HIS A 57 29.17 -0.05 4.95
N SER A 58 30.04 -0.28 3.94
CA SER A 58 30.54 0.79 3.07
C SER A 58 29.44 1.42 2.22
N LYS A 59 28.49 0.60 1.70
CA LYS A 59 27.30 1.09 0.99
C LYS A 59 26.39 1.91 1.90
N ILE A 60 26.12 1.46 3.11
CA ILE A 60 25.34 2.18 4.12
C ILE A 60 26.03 3.50 4.50
N LYS A 61 27.35 3.48 4.76
CA LYS A 61 28.12 4.68 5.11
C LYS A 61 28.12 5.72 3.98
N LYS A 62 28.33 5.30 2.72
CA LYS A 62 28.24 6.20 1.54
C LYS A 62 26.82 6.78 1.37
N ARG A 63 25.79 5.99 1.65
CA ARG A 63 24.38 6.42 1.56
C ARG A 63 24.02 7.42 2.67
N ILE A 64 24.49 7.19 3.91
CA ILE A 64 24.27 8.10 5.04
C ILE A 64 24.95 9.45 4.77
N ALA A 65 26.21 9.46 4.31
CA ALA A 65 26.96 10.68 4.01
C ALA A 65 26.30 11.53 2.90
N ASN A 66 25.70 10.89 1.89
CA ASN A 66 24.96 11.58 0.82
C ASN A 66 23.57 12.08 1.27
N SER A 67 22.97 11.45 2.28
CA SER A 67 21.66 11.84 2.84
C SER A 67 21.78 13.03 3.81
N GLU A 68 22.94 13.23 4.43
CA GLU A 68 23.16 14.34 5.39
C GLU A 68 23.16 15.74 4.75
N LYS A 69 23.36 15.83 3.43
CA LYS A 69 23.34 17.11 2.70
C LYS A 69 21.94 17.69 2.43
N ILE A 70 20.86 16.95 2.73
CA ILE A 70 19.49 17.31 2.29
C ILE A 70 18.55 17.75 3.43
N HIS A 71 18.81 17.45 4.72
CA HIS A 71 17.89 17.84 5.80
C HIS A 71 18.59 18.28 7.09
N SER A 72 18.57 19.57 7.34
CA SER A 72 19.11 20.24 8.54
C SER A 72 18.13 20.32 9.73
N ASN A 73 17.02 19.62 9.74
CA ASN A 73 16.07 19.67 10.85
C ASN A 73 15.98 18.32 11.60
N ARG A 74 16.95 18.10 12.49
CA ARG A 74 16.98 16.95 13.40
C ARG A 74 16.02 17.19 14.57
N GLY A 75 14.78 16.74 14.49
CA GLY A 75 13.79 16.87 15.57
C GLY A 75 14.27 16.25 16.89
N LYS A 76 13.83 16.83 18.04
CA LYS A 76 14.15 16.37 19.40
C LYS A 76 13.83 14.88 19.60
N LEU A 77 12.79 14.37 18.96
CA LEU A 77 12.41 12.95 18.94
C LEU A 77 13.51 12.04 18.36
N TYR A 78 14.17 12.45 17.27
CA TYR A 78 15.26 11.65 16.67
C TYR A 78 16.47 11.54 17.60
N LYS A 79 16.82 12.60 18.34
CA LYS A 79 17.90 12.56 19.35
C LYS A 79 17.54 11.62 20.49
N PHE A 80 16.31 11.70 21.01
CA PHE A 80 15.82 10.79 22.05
C PHE A 80 15.88 9.33 21.62
N ILE A 81 15.38 9.04 20.43
CA ILE A 81 15.37 7.71 19.83
C ILE A 81 16.81 7.16 19.67
N ARG A 82 17.76 8.00 19.24
CA ARG A 82 19.17 7.60 19.11
C ARG A 82 19.80 7.28 20.47
N ILE A 83 19.55 8.07 21.49
CA ILE A 83 20.03 7.85 22.85
C ILE A 83 19.43 6.54 23.41
N PHE A 84 18.15 6.33 23.26
CA PHE A 84 17.47 5.09 23.67
C PHE A 84 18.09 3.84 23.02
N LEU A 85 18.43 3.91 21.71
CA LEU A 85 19.10 2.83 21.00
C LEU A 85 20.49 2.52 21.56
N ILE A 86 21.27 3.56 21.83
CA ILE A 86 22.63 3.39 22.39
C ILE A 86 22.53 2.72 23.77
N ILE A 87 21.59 3.14 24.60
CA ILE A 87 21.35 2.55 25.91
C ILE A 87 20.89 1.09 25.79
N SER A 88 19.94 0.79 24.88
CA SER A 88 19.48 -0.57 24.65
C SER A 88 20.58 -1.51 24.14
N MET A 89 21.45 -1.01 23.25
CA MET A 89 22.62 -1.77 22.78
C MET A 89 23.62 -2.03 23.91
N ALA A 90 23.90 -1.03 24.73
CA ALA A 90 24.80 -1.19 25.87
C ALA A 90 24.25 -2.19 26.89
N ALA A 91 22.94 -2.13 27.16
CA ALA A 91 22.27 -3.10 28.04
C ALA A 91 22.34 -4.53 27.49
N LEU A 92 22.11 -4.70 26.17
CA LEU A 92 22.21 -6.01 25.52
C LEU A 92 23.64 -6.56 25.58
N ILE A 93 24.65 -5.73 25.28
CA ILE A 93 26.06 -6.14 25.35
C ILE A 93 26.39 -6.56 26.79
N PHE A 94 25.92 -5.80 27.76
CA PHE A 94 26.13 -6.12 29.18
C PHE A 94 25.49 -7.46 29.56
N GLU A 95 24.26 -7.74 29.11
CA GLU A 95 23.60 -9.04 29.35
C GLU A 95 24.28 -10.20 28.65
N ILE A 96 24.78 -9.99 27.43
CA ILE A 96 25.56 -11.01 26.73
C ILE A 96 26.85 -11.34 27.51
N ILE A 97 27.54 -10.35 28.01
CA ILE A 97 28.75 -10.54 28.83
C ILE A 97 28.40 -11.28 30.13
N ALA A 98 27.31 -10.88 30.82
CA ALA A 98 26.83 -11.51 32.02
C ALA A 98 26.47 -13.00 31.80
N HIS A 99 25.81 -13.30 30.66
CA HIS A 99 25.49 -14.67 30.27
C HIS A 99 26.72 -15.54 30.00
N PHE A 100 27.70 -15.03 29.24
CA PHE A 100 28.93 -15.77 28.96
C PHE A 100 29.84 -15.94 30.19
N GLN A 101 29.73 -15.04 31.17
CA GLN A 101 30.49 -15.15 32.44
C GLN A 101 29.75 -15.95 33.51
N ASN A 102 28.59 -16.57 33.18
CA ASN A 102 27.75 -17.33 34.12
C ASN A 102 27.47 -16.57 35.44
N TRP A 103 27.23 -15.28 35.35
CA TRP A 103 26.86 -14.48 36.52
C TRP A 103 25.46 -14.90 37.00
N ASN A 104 25.42 -16.06 37.67
CA ASN A 104 24.25 -16.49 38.41
C ASN A 104 24.12 -15.68 39.68
N LEU A 105 23.04 -14.92 39.80
CA LEU A 105 22.73 -13.94 40.84
C LEU A 105 22.76 -14.44 42.31
N SER A 106 23.04 -15.70 42.56
CA SER A 106 22.92 -16.31 43.90
C SER A 106 24.24 -16.54 44.65
N LEU A 107 25.42 -16.23 44.11
CA LEU A 107 26.69 -16.72 44.69
C LEU A 107 27.89 -15.75 44.64
N ILE A 108 27.71 -14.43 44.56
CA ILE A 108 28.85 -13.51 44.52
C ILE A 108 28.94 -12.76 45.85
N GLN A 109 29.98 -13.06 46.61
CA GLN A 109 30.44 -12.21 47.74
C GLN A 109 31.10 -10.94 47.20
N PRO A 110 30.91 -9.76 47.82
CA PRO A 110 31.22 -8.46 47.24
C PRO A 110 32.68 -8.09 47.38
N MET A 111 33.40 -7.97 46.27
CA MET A 111 34.51 -7.02 46.15
C MET A 111 33.94 -5.61 45.88
N GLU A 112 34.52 -4.52 46.40
CA GLU A 112 33.91 -3.17 46.44
C GLU A 112 33.40 -2.63 45.08
N VAL A 113 34.01 -2.96 43.95
CA VAL A 113 33.58 -2.55 42.59
C VAL A 113 32.43 -3.40 42.09
N GLU A 114 32.43 -4.71 42.37
CA GLU A 114 31.33 -5.62 42.09
C GLU A 114 30.09 -5.25 42.92
N GLY A 115 30.24 -4.76 44.14
CA GLY A 115 29.18 -4.24 45.00
C GLY A 115 28.41 -3.08 44.38
N LEU A 116 29.11 -2.13 43.74
CA LEU A 116 28.47 -0.98 43.07
C LEU A 116 27.68 -1.37 41.84
N LEU A 117 28.26 -2.26 40.99
CA LEU A 117 27.58 -2.80 39.80
C LEU A 117 26.38 -3.65 40.18
N HIS A 118 26.50 -4.50 41.20
CA HIS A 118 25.42 -5.31 41.72
C HIS A 118 24.29 -4.43 42.28
N TRP A 119 24.62 -3.40 43.11
CA TRP A 119 23.66 -2.45 43.61
C TRP A 119 22.94 -1.69 42.50
N SER A 120 23.68 -1.22 41.52
CA SER A 120 23.11 -0.54 40.34
C SER A 120 22.15 -1.44 39.56
N TYR A 121 22.50 -2.73 39.42
CA TYR A 121 21.66 -3.73 38.76
C TYR A 121 20.37 -4.04 39.54
N VAL A 122 20.49 -4.22 40.85
CA VAL A 122 19.31 -4.41 41.73
C VAL A 122 18.40 -3.17 41.73
N ALA A 123 18.98 -1.97 41.83
CA ALA A 123 18.24 -0.72 41.68
C ALA A 123 17.51 -0.60 40.32
N TRP A 124 18.19 -0.98 39.24
CA TRP A 124 17.55 -1.06 37.93
C TRP A 124 16.42 -2.08 37.88
N LEU A 125 16.60 -3.27 38.44
CA LEU A 125 15.56 -4.31 38.50
C LEU A 125 14.33 -3.81 39.26
N SER A 126 14.53 -3.22 40.47
CA SER A 126 13.43 -2.65 41.27
C SER A 126 12.71 -1.54 40.50
N PHE A 127 13.44 -0.61 39.91
CA PHE A 127 12.86 0.45 39.08
C PHE A 127 12.07 -0.10 37.91
N ARG A 128 12.60 -1.15 37.21
CA ARG A 128 11.90 -1.79 36.12
C ARG A 128 10.61 -2.45 36.58
N VAL A 129 10.64 -3.24 37.65
CA VAL A 129 9.48 -3.97 38.20
C VAL A 129 8.43 -3.02 38.75
N ASP A 130 8.84 -2.00 39.53
CA ASP A 130 7.91 -1.15 40.26
C ASP A 130 7.31 -0.03 39.39
N TYR A 131 8.05 0.49 38.42
CA TYR A 131 7.64 1.66 37.63
C TYR A 131 7.42 1.36 36.14
N ILE A 132 8.33 0.66 35.48
CA ILE A 132 8.22 0.40 34.03
C ILE A 132 7.22 -0.73 33.75
N GLY A 133 7.34 -1.84 34.47
CA GLY A 133 6.51 -3.04 34.27
C GLY A 133 5.00 -2.73 34.30
N PRO A 134 4.48 -2.10 35.36
CA PRO A 134 3.05 -1.79 35.47
C PRO A 134 2.54 -0.91 34.32
N VAL A 135 3.32 0.09 33.88
CA VAL A 135 2.95 0.97 32.75
C VAL A 135 2.88 0.19 31.45
N VAL A 136 3.88 -0.64 31.17
CA VAL A 136 3.90 -1.47 29.95
C VAL A 136 2.76 -2.49 29.97
N ILE A 137 2.49 -3.14 31.12
CA ILE A 137 1.36 -4.07 31.29
C ILE A 137 0.02 -3.38 31.02
N MET A 138 -0.19 -2.20 31.61
CA MET A 138 -1.43 -1.43 31.43
C MET A 138 -1.62 -1.05 29.95
N LEU A 139 -0.57 -0.54 29.31
CA LEU A 139 -0.59 -0.17 27.90
C LEU A 139 -0.80 -1.39 26.99
N SER A 140 -0.18 -2.53 27.32
CA SER A 140 -0.37 -3.80 26.64
C SER A 140 -1.82 -4.26 26.69
N LYS A 141 -2.42 -4.30 27.89
CA LYS A 141 -3.83 -4.67 28.07
C LYS A 141 -4.76 -3.77 27.29
N PHE A 142 -4.53 -2.45 27.34
CA PHE A 142 -5.30 -1.48 26.57
C PHE A 142 -5.21 -1.75 25.05
N CYS A 143 -4.00 -1.92 24.51
CA CYS A 143 -3.82 -2.23 23.08
C CYS A 143 -4.40 -3.58 22.69
N ILE A 144 -4.34 -4.59 23.56
CA ILE A 144 -4.96 -5.91 23.31
C ILE A 144 -6.47 -5.76 23.20
N VAL A 145 -7.12 -4.98 24.08
CA VAL A 145 -8.57 -4.74 24.00
C VAL A 145 -8.93 -4.07 22.69
N LEU A 146 -8.19 -3.03 22.27
CA LEU A 146 -8.42 -2.37 20.98
C LEU A 146 -8.22 -3.33 19.80
N PHE A 147 -7.19 -4.17 19.87
CA PHE A 147 -6.91 -5.20 18.87
C PHE A 147 -8.04 -6.23 18.78
N MET A 148 -8.58 -6.67 19.91
CA MET A 148 -9.72 -7.62 19.95
C MET A 148 -10.98 -7.00 19.35
N ILE A 149 -11.31 -5.74 19.66
CA ILE A 149 -12.46 -5.03 19.09
C ILE A 149 -12.33 -4.93 17.57
N GLN A 150 -11.13 -4.57 17.07
CA GLN A 150 -10.88 -4.49 15.63
C GLN A 150 -10.94 -5.86 14.95
N SER A 151 -10.43 -6.91 15.61
CA SER A 151 -10.48 -8.28 15.10
C SER A 151 -11.91 -8.79 15.00
N LEU A 152 -12.74 -8.45 15.98
CA LEU A 152 -14.18 -8.76 15.98
C LEU A 152 -14.91 -8.05 14.82
N ASP A 153 -14.65 -6.75 14.58
CA ASP A 153 -15.23 -6.03 13.45
C ASP A 153 -14.87 -6.70 12.12
N ARG A 154 -13.60 -7.07 11.92
CA ARG A 154 -13.15 -7.80 10.73
C ARG A 154 -13.85 -9.15 10.56
N PHE A 155 -13.97 -9.90 11.64
CA PHE A 155 -14.65 -11.19 11.63
C PHE A 155 -16.14 -11.04 11.26
N VAL A 156 -16.84 -10.07 11.87
CA VAL A 156 -18.24 -9.77 11.57
C VAL A 156 -18.42 -9.36 10.10
N GLN A 157 -17.51 -8.56 9.55
CA GLN A 157 -17.54 -8.20 8.14
C GLN A 157 -17.35 -9.41 7.23
N CYS A 158 -16.43 -10.31 7.54
CA CYS A 158 -16.26 -11.56 6.78
C CYS A 158 -17.51 -12.44 6.85
N MET A 159 -18.17 -12.55 8.01
CA MET A 159 -19.43 -13.26 8.15
C MET A 159 -20.53 -12.63 7.28
N GLY A 160 -20.64 -11.30 7.28
CA GLY A 160 -21.56 -10.57 6.40
C GLY A 160 -21.29 -10.83 4.91
N TRP A 161 -20.01 -10.82 4.52
CA TRP A 161 -19.59 -11.13 3.16
C TRP A 161 -19.94 -12.57 2.76
N PHE A 162 -19.65 -13.57 3.64
CA PHE A 162 -20.05 -14.96 3.39
C PHE A 162 -21.57 -15.09 3.24
N TRP A 163 -22.34 -14.39 4.07
CA TRP A 163 -23.80 -14.37 3.97
C TRP A 163 -24.28 -13.85 2.62
N ILE A 164 -23.77 -12.68 2.18
CA ILE A 164 -24.09 -12.09 0.89
C ILE A 164 -23.76 -13.06 -0.25
N LYS A 165 -22.58 -13.68 -0.21
CA LYS A 165 -22.11 -14.63 -1.22
C LYS A 165 -22.92 -15.92 -1.23
N PHE A 166 -23.24 -16.45 -0.05
CA PHE A 166 -24.06 -17.68 0.10
C PHE A 166 -25.47 -17.45 -0.40
N LYS A 167 -26.09 -16.35 -0.05
CA LYS A 167 -27.45 -15.97 -0.51
C LYS A 167 -27.45 -15.40 -1.93
N ARG A 168 -26.31 -15.21 -2.56
CA ARG A 168 -26.16 -14.59 -3.89
C ARG A 168 -26.87 -13.23 -4.00
N ILE A 169 -26.78 -12.44 -2.94
CA ILE A 169 -27.45 -11.13 -2.87
C ILE A 169 -26.74 -10.17 -3.82
N LYS A 170 -27.50 -9.60 -4.76
CA LYS A 170 -27.03 -8.56 -5.67
C LYS A 170 -28.00 -7.39 -5.63
N PRO A 171 -27.54 -6.14 -5.84
CA PRO A 171 -28.43 -5.02 -6.07
C PRO A 171 -29.32 -5.29 -7.29
N VAL A 172 -30.63 -5.08 -7.12
CA VAL A 172 -31.62 -5.36 -8.18
C VAL A 172 -31.88 -4.08 -8.96
N ILE A 173 -31.90 -4.20 -10.29
CA ILE A 173 -32.45 -3.20 -11.21
C ILE A 173 -33.92 -3.47 -11.33
N GLU A 174 -34.75 -2.54 -10.91
CA GLU A 174 -36.22 -2.72 -10.92
C GLU A 174 -36.80 -2.64 -12.33
N GLU A 175 -36.30 -1.70 -13.12
CA GLU A 175 -36.70 -1.51 -14.52
C GLU A 175 -35.47 -1.12 -15.36
N PRO A 176 -34.99 -1.97 -16.27
CA PRO A 176 -33.99 -1.58 -17.24
C PRO A 176 -34.50 -0.46 -18.16
N PRO A 177 -33.61 0.40 -18.70
CA PRO A 177 -34.01 1.38 -19.71
C PRO A 177 -34.58 0.65 -20.94
N ASP A 178 -35.58 1.25 -21.56
CA ASP A 178 -36.09 0.75 -22.83
C ASP A 178 -35.04 0.98 -23.91
N THR A 179 -34.51 -0.10 -24.46
CA THR A 179 -33.43 -0.05 -25.45
C THR A 179 -33.91 0.55 -26.79
N ASP A 180 -35.21 0.53 -27.06
CA ASP A 180 -35.78 1.00 -28.33
C ASP A 180 -36.11 2.51 -28.31
N ASP A 181 -36.16 3.13 -27.10
CA ASP A 181 -36.38 4.56 -26.97
C ASP A 181 -35.17 5.31 -26.37
N PRO A 182 -34.35 6.00 -27.19
CA PRO A 182 -33.23 6.83 -26.69
C PRO A 182 -33.67 7.91 -25.69
N SER A 183 -34.91 8.36 -25.70
CA SER A 183 -35.43 9.36 -24.79
C SER A 183 -35.61 8.84 -23.36
N SER A 184 -35.68 7.53 -23.18
CA SER A 184 -35.80 6.86 -21.89
C SER A 184 -34.50 6.92 -21.08
N TYR A 185 -33.35 7.19 -21.73
CA TYR A 185 -32.04 7.32 -21.10
C TYR A 185 -31.88 8.68 -20.44
N PRO A 186 -31.53 8.76 -19.14
CA PRO A 186 -31.25 10.03 -18.49
C PRO A 186 -29.98 10.70 -19.01
N MET A 187 -29.90 12.02 -18.85
CA MET A 187 -28.71 12.81 -19.19
C MET A 187 -27.59 12.55 -18.19
N VAL A 188 -26.42 12.14 -18.66
CA VAL A 188 -25.27 11.80 -17.83
C VAL A 188 -24.06 12.67 -18.19
N LEU A 189 -23.44 13.25 -17.17
CA LEU A 189 -22.18 13.94 -17.27
C LEU A 189 -21.03 12.99 -16.89
N VAL A 190 -19.94 12.99 -17.63
CA VAL A 190 -18.72 12.23 -17.29
C VAL A 190 -17.59 13.22 -17.03
N GLN A 191 -17.04 13.22 -15.83
CA GLN A 191 -15.95 14.14 -15.42
C GLN A 191 -14.64 13.40 -15.24
N ILE A 192 -13.57 13.88 -15.91
CA ILE A 192 -12.22 13.33 -15.86
C ILE A 192 -11.25 14.42 -15.40
N PRO A 193 -11.06 14.61 -14.07
CA PRO A 193 -10.08 15.54 -13.54
C PRO A 193 -8.65 15.04 -13.78
N MET A 194 -7.82 15.89 -14.40
CA MET A 194 -6.43 15.59 -14.75
C MET A 194 -5.47 16.66 -14.22
N CYS A 195 -4.21 16.29 -13.99
CA CYS A 195 -3.16 17.23 -13.64
C CYS A 195 -1.76 16.68 -13.93
N ASN A 196 -1.11 17.14 -15.00
CA ASN A 196 0.22 16.72 -15.43
C ASN A 196 0.34 15.18 -15.66
N GLU A 197 -0.71 14.57 -16.16
CA GLU A 197 -0.83 13.11 -16.31
C GLU A 197 -0.48 12.66 -17.74
N LYS A 198 0.78 12.92 -18.14
CA LYS A 198 1.27 12.68 -19.50
C LYS A 198 1.15 11.24 -19.99
N GLU A 199 1.25 10.27 -19.08
CA GLU A 199 1.35 8.84 -19.46
C GLU A 199 -0.02 8.15 -19.58
N VAL A 200 -1.08 8.72 -18.98
CA VAL A 200 -2.38 8.03 -18.85
C VAL A 200 -3.56 8.77 -19.50
N TYR A 201 -3.42 10.05 -19.88
CA TYR A 201 -4.53 10.89 -20.36
C TYR A 201 -5.26 10.28 -21.57
N ALA A 202 -4.52 9.76 -22.54
CA ALA A 202 -5.11 9.24 -23.77
C ALA A 202 -5.99 8.01 -23.54
N GLN A 203 -5.54 7.12 -22.62
CA GLN A 203 -6.27 5.90 -22.29
C GLN A 203 -7.58 6.17 -21.58
N SER A 204 -7.57 7.06 -20.57
CA SER A 204 -8.77 7.39 -19.82
C SER A 204 -9.79 8.16 -20.65
N ILE A 205 -9.34 9.11 -21.51
CA ILE A 205 -10.23 9.82 -22.43
C ILE A 205 -10.82 8.84 -23.45
N SER A 206 -9.99 7.97 -24.04
CA SER A 206 -10.45 6.96 -25.00
C SER A 206 -11.49 6.02 -24.38
N ALA A 207 -11.24 5.49 -23.17
CA ALA A 207 -12.18 4.61 -22.46
C ALA A 207 -13.51 5.31 -22.15
N ALA A 208 -13.48 6.57 -21.75
CA ALA A 208 -14.69 7.33 -21.51
C ALA A 208 -15.48 7.65 -22.80
N CYS A 209 -14.78 7.91 -23.91
CA CYS A 209 -15.39 8.16 -25.21
C CYS A 209 -16.04 6.93 -25.86
N GLN A 210 -15.69 5.73 -25.36
CA GLN A 210 -16.22 4.45 -25.84
C GLN A 210 -17.39 3.93 -24.98
N LEU A 211 -17.89 4.72 -24.03
CA LEU A 211 -19.03 4.34 -23.21
C LEU A 211 -20.29 4.16 -24.06
N GLU A 212 -20.96 3.05 -23.84
CA GLU A 212 -22.25 2.70 -24.49
C GLU A 212 -23.40 3.50 -23.85
N TRP A 213 -23.69 4.67 -24.41
CA TRP A 213 -24.78 5.54 -24.03
C TRP A 213 -25.21 6.37 -25.23
N PRO A 214 -26.48 6.77 -25.39
CA PRO A 214 -26.89 7.65 -26.49
C PRO A 214 -26.03 8.93 -26.51
N LYS A 215 -25.46 9.24 -27.66
CA LYS A 215 -24.46 10.33 -27.80
C LYS A 215 -25.00 11.72 -27.46
N ASP A 216 -26.29 11.93 -27.62
CA ASP A 216 -27.02 13.14 -27.26
C ASP A 216 -27.36 13.19 -25.77
N ARG A 217 -27.19 12.07 -25.04
CA ARG A 217 -27.52 11.92 -23.61
C ARG A 217 -26.28 11.84 -22.71
N VAL A 218 -25.08 11.96 -23.25
CA VAL A 218 -23.82 11.96 -22.50
C VAL A 218 -22.95 13.14 -22.93
N LEU A 219 -22.35 13.83 -21.93
CA LEU A 219 -21.30 14.83 -22.14
C LEU A 219 -20.06 14.43 -21.35
N ILE A 220 -18.91 14.41 -22.00
CA ILE A 220 -17.62 14.13 -21.37
C ILE A 220 -16.90 15.46 -21.13
N GLN A 221 -16.54 15.74 -19.87
CA GLN A 221 -15.77 16.90 -19.46
C GLN A 221 -14.35 16.45 -19.07
N VAL A 222 -13.35 16.84 -19.83
CA VAL A 222 -11.95 16.71 -19.44
C VAL A 222 -11.54 17.98 -18.71
N LEU A 223 -11.26 17.83 -17.40
CA LEU A 223 -11.01 18.92 -16.45
C LEU A 223 -9.53 18.99 -16.14
N ASP A 224 -8.80 19.87 -16.80
CA ASP A 224 -7.36 19.95 -16.76
C ASP A 224 -6.82 21.05 -15.84
N ASP A 225 -6.06 20.63 -14.81
CA ASP A 225 -5.32 21.51 -13.88
C ASP A 225 -3.80 21.48 -14.15
N SER A 226 -3.36 21.04 -15.33
CA SER A 226 -1.93 20.90 -15.66
C SER A 226 -1.26 22.27 -15.80
N ASN A 227 -0.04 22.37 -15.24
CA ASN A 227 0.82 23.55 -15.41
C ASN A 227 1.80 23.38 -16.57
N ASP A 228 1.99 22.15 -17.06
CA ASP A 228 2.86 21.83 -18.19
C ASP A 228 2.09 22.05 -19.50
N GLU A 229 2.49 23.09 -20.26
CA GLU A 229 1.86 23.45 -21.53
C GLU A 229 1.90 22.29 -22.55
N THR A 230 2.95 21.46 -22.50
CA THR A 230 3.06 20.31 -23.41
C THR A 230 1.98 19.28 -23.12
N VAL A 231 1.66 19.03 -21.86
CA VAL A 231 0.58 18.13 -21.43
C VAL A 231 -0.79 18.71 -21.80
N GLN A 232 -1.00 20.00 -21.59
CA GLN A 232 -2.25 20.68 -21.99
C GLN A 232 -2.53 20.53 -23.49
N VAL A 233 -1.50 20.72 -24.33
CA VAL A 233 -1.63 20.55 -25.78
C VAL A 233 -1.97 19.12 -26.15
N LEU A 234 -1.31 18.14 -25.50
CA LEU A 234 -1.59 16.71 -25.73
C LEU A 234 -3.04 16.34 -25.39
N ILE A 235 -3.52 16.76 -24.19
CA ILE A 235 -4.90 16.51 -23.75
C ILE A 235 -5.89 17.20 -24.69
N ARG A 236 -5.65 18.47 -25.08
CA ARG A 236 -6.52 19.20 -26.01
C ARG A 236 -6.61 18.52 -27.37
N ASN A 237 -5.49 18.05 -27.89
CA ASN A 237 -5.46 17.35 -29.18
C ASN A 237 -6.26 16.04 -29.12
N GLU A 238 -6.16 15.29 -28.04
CA GLU A 238 -6.95 14.06 -27.82
C GLU A 238 -8.45 14.36 -27.74
N VAL A 239 -8.85 15.42 -27.03
CA VAL A 239 -10.25 15.87 -26.96
C VAL A 239 -10.77 16.26 -28.35
N ASN A 240 -9.98 17.05 -29.11
CA ASN A 240 -10.36 17.47 -30.47
C ASN A 240 -10.53 16.25 -31.40
N TYR A 241 -9.64 15.26 -31.31
CA TYR A 241 -9.73 14.02 -32.09
C TYR A 241 -11.05 13.27 -31.83
N TRP A 242 -11.48 13.15 -30.56
CA TRP A 242 -12.74 12.48 -30.23
C TRP A 242 -13.96 13.34 -30.59
N HIS A 243 -13.85 14.66 -30.47
CA HIS A 243 -14.89 15.58 -30.92
C HIS A 243 -15.14 15.48 -32.44
N GLU A 244 -14.04 15.40 -33.25
CA GLU A 244 -14.14 15.21 -34.70
C GLU A 244 -14.79 13.84 -35.07
N LYS A 245 -14.69 12.83 -34.20
CA LYS A 245 -15.38 11.54 -34.33
C LYS A 245 -16.87 11.60 -33.93
N GLY A 246 -17.38 12.76 -33.55
CA GLY A 246 -18.78 12.97 -33.19
C GLY A 246 -19.12 12.52 -31.76
N VAL A 247 -18.12 12.47 -30.87
CA VAL A 247 -18.34 12.31 -29.42
C VAL A 247 -18.62 13.69 -28.79
N ASN A 248 -19.61 13.77 -27.93
CA ASN A 248 -19.91 15.01 -27.20
C ASN A 248 -18.91 15.15 -26.02
N ILE A 249 -17.78 15.81 -26.29
CA ILE A 249 -16.67 15.97 -25.38
C ILE A 249 -16.17 17.42 -25.36
N ILE A 250 -15.84 17.93 -24.19
CA ILE A 250 -15.30 19.29 -24.00
C ILE A 250 -14.04 19.28 -23.16
N TYR A 251 -13.12 20.17 -23.49
CA TYR A 251 -11.90 20.45 -22.72
C TYR A 251 -12.08 21.71 -21.90
N ARG A 252 -11.76 21.61 -20.60
CA ARG A 252 -11.77 22.74 -19.69
C ARG A 252 -10.43 22.83 -18.96
N HIS A 253 -9.73 23.95 -19.13
CA HIS A 253 -8.50 24.23 -18.42
C HIS A 253 -8.74 25.31 -17.38
N ARG A 254 -8.17 25.12 -16.19
CA ARG A 254 -8.22 26.06 -15.09
C ARG A 254 -6.82 26.55 -14.75
N PHE A 255 -6.63 27.88 -14.73
CA PHE A 255 -5.32 28.50 -14.44
C PHE A 255 -4.96 28.44 -12.96
N ASP A 256 -5.96 28.59 -12.07
CA ASP A 256 -5.77 28.51 -10.63
C ASP A 256 -6.14 27.11 -10.12
N ARG A 257 -5.19 26.48 -9.45
CA ARG A 257 -5.32 25.14 -8.91
C ARG A 257 -5.83 25.11 -7.46
N THR A 258 -6.45 26.21 -6.99
CA THR A 258 -7.05 26.30 -5.66
C THR A 258 -8.04 25.17 -5.43
N GLY A 259 -7.99 24.52 -4.26
CA GLY A 259 -8.85 23.39 -3.92
C GLY A 259 -8.51 22.07 -4.65
N TYR A 260 -7.47 22.05 -5.49
CA TYR A 260 -7.03 20.84 -6.22
C TYR A 260 -8.19 20.16 -6.96
N LYS A 261 -8.35 18.83 -6.82
CA LYS A 261 -9.42 18.05 -7.45
C LYS A 261 -10.81 18.54 -7.03
N ALA A 262 -11.03 18.84 -5.74
CA ALA A 262 -12.31 19.36 -5.26
C ALA A 262 -12.70 20.66 -5.94
N GLY A 263 -11.75 21.62 -6.03
CA GLY A 263 -11.96 22.89 -6.70
C GLY A 263 -12.20 22.72 -8.20
N ASN A 264 -11.54 21.76 -8.84
CA ASN A 264 -11.72 21.46 -10.27
C ASN A 264 -13.13 20.90 -10.53
N LEU A 265 -13.55 19.88 -9.78
CA LEU A 265 -14.90 19.32 -9.87
C LEU A 265 -15.97 20.37 -9.53
N ASN A 266 -15.75 21.19 -8.49
CA ASN A 266 -16.69 22.26 -8.12
C ASN A 266 -16.85 23.29 -9.24
N SER A 267 -15.74 23.76 -9.82
CA SER A 267 -15.75 24.70 -10.96
C SER A 267 -16.49 24.13 -12.18
N ALA A 268 -16.37 22.82 -12.41
CA ALA A 268 -17.08 22.15 -13.50
C ALA A 268 -18.59 22.11 -13.26
N MET A 269 -19.01 21.92 -12.01
CA MET A 269 -20.44 21.83 -11.63
C MET A 269 -21.17 23.19 -11.60
N THR A 270 -20.46 24.32 -11.71
CA THR A 270 -21.07 25.66 -11.73
C THR A 270 -21.52 26.12 -13.13
N CYS A 271 -21.37 25.31 -14.17
CA CYS A 271 -21.73 25.65 -15.53
C CYS A 271 -23.24 25.57 -15.76
N ASP A 272 -23.79 26.50 -16.55
CA ASP A 272 -25.25 26.58 -16.78
C ASP A 272 -25.85 25.33 -17.41
N TYR A 273 -25.12 24.67 -18.31
CA TYR A 273 -25.57 23.46 -18.99
C TYR A 273 -25.69 22.22 -18.06
N ILE A 274 -25.13 22.26 -16.84
CA ILE A 274 -25.23 21.17 -15.86
C ILE A 274 -26.67 20.92 -15.44
N LYS A 275 -27.53 21.93 -15.48
CA LYS A 275 -28.94 21.83 -15.08
C LYS A 275 -29.74 20.83 -15.92
N ASP A 276 -29.26 20.50 -17.11
CA ASP A 276 -29.89 19.57 -18.02
C ASP A 276 -29.53 18.10 -17.69
N TYR A 277 -28.53 17.88 -16.81
CA TYR A 277 -28.02 16.54 -16.46
C TYR A 277 -28.57 16.09 -15.12
N GLU A 278 -28.87 14.77 -15.02
CA GLU A 278 -29.39 14.15 -13.80
C GLU A 278 -28.28 13.46 -13.01
N PHE A 279 -27.31 12.88 -13.70
CA PHE A 279 -26.23 12.11 -13.11
C PHE A 279 -24.85 12.60 -13.55
N VAL A 280 -23.85 12.38 -12.66
CA VAL A 280 -22.43 12.62 -12.97
C VAL A 280 -21.58 11.41 -12.60
N ALA A 281 -20.89 10.86 -13.58
CA ALA A 281 -19.86 9.83 -13.40
C ALA A 281 -18.48 10.48 -13.29
N ILE A 282 -17.64 10.02 -12.36
CA ILE A 282 -16.32 10.58 -12.12
C ILE A 282 -15.25 9.49 -12.30
N PHE A 283 -14.25 9.79 -13.14
CA PHE A 283 -13.09 8.92 -13.37
C PHE A 283 -11.80 9.69 -13.18
N ASP A 284 -10.89 9.18 -12.36
CA ASP A 284 -9.53 9.72 -12.31
C ASP A 284 -8.78 9.45 -13.63
N ALA A 285 -7.74 10.21 -13.87
CA ALA A 285 -6.99 10.18 -15.13
C ALA A 285 -6.31 8.84 -15.47
N ASP A 286 -6.19 7.93 -14.51
CA ASP A 286 -5.65 6.57 -14.69
C ASP A 286 -6.74 5.49 -14.68
N PHE A 287 -8.03 5.86 -14.72
CA PHE A 287 -9.15 4.93 -14.70
C PHE A 287 -9.71 4.69 -16.10
N GLN A 288 -9.95 3.42 -16.40
CA GLN A 288 -10.48 2.97 -17.67
C GLN A 288 -11.77 2.18 -17.42
N PRO A 289 -12.96 2.84 -17.55
CA PRO A 289 -14.23 2.14 -17.47
C PRO A 289 -14.42 1.22 -18.68
N ASN A 290 -15.12 0.09 -18.48
CA ASN A 290 -15.60 -0.71 -19.60
C ASN A 290 -16.71 0.03 -20.35
N SER A 291 -16.93 -0.30 -21.61
CA SER A 291 -17.93 0.37 -22.46
C SER A 291 -19.35 0.32 -21.86
N ASP A 292 -19.72 -0.77 -21.22
CA ASP A 292 -21.03 -1.02 -20.61
C ASP A 292 -21.22 -0.38 -19.21
N PHE A 293 -20.23 0.40 -18.71
CA PHE A 293 -20.24 0.95 -17.34
C PHE A 293 -21.51 1.73 -17.00
N LEU A 294 -21.95 2.65 -17.87
CA LEU A 294 -23.16 3.45 -17.63
C LEU A 294 -24.42 2.58 -17.66
N VAL A 295 -24.48 1.64 -18.59
CA VAL A 295 -25.60 0.68 -18.71
C VAL A 295 -25.71 -0.20 -17.47
N GLN A 296 -24.60 -0.53 -16.81
CA GLN A 296 -24.62 -1.33 -15.58
C GLN A 296 -24.83 -0.51 -14.30
N THR A 297 -24.59 0.81 -14.31
CA THR A 297 -24.64 1.63 -13.09
C THR A 297 -25.88 2.51 -13.00
N VAL A 298 -26.22 3.26 -14.04
CA VAL A 298 -27.28 4.27 -14.03
C VAL A 298 -28.68 3.66 -13.77
N PRO A 299 -29.05 2.48 -14.29
CA PRO A 299 -30.36 1.91 -14.03
C PRO A 299 -30.69 1.63 -12.56
N HIS A 300 -29.68 1.53 -11.70
CA HIS A 300 -29.90 1.33 -10.26
C HIS A 300 -30.55 2.53 -9.55
N PHE A 301 -30.60 3.70 -10.17
CA PHE A 301 -31.26 4.89 -9.65
C PHE A 301 -32.77 4.95 -9.98
N LYS A 302 -33.22 4.19 -10.99
CA LYS A 302 -34.62 4.17 -11.42
C LYS A 302 -35.50 3.58 -10.31
N GLY A 303 -36.61 4.22 -9.99
CA GLY A 303 -37.50 3.82 -8.88
C GLY A 303 -36.96 4.13 -7.47
N LYS A 304 -35.70 4.62 -7.32
CA LYS A 304 -35.04 4.85 -6.03
C LYS A 304 -34.61 6.31 -5.88
N PRO A 305 -35.49 7.22 -5.54
CA PRO A 305 -35.17 8.65 -5.45
C PRO A 305 -34.24 9.00 -4.30
N ASP A 306 -34.06 8.11 -3.33
CA ASP A 306 -33.20 8.27 -2.15
C ASP A 306 -31.76 7.74 -2.36
N VAL A 307 -31.48 7.15 -3.54
CA VAL A 307 -30.12 6.74 -3.91
C VAL A 307 -29.34 7.93 -4.49
N GLY A 308 -28.26 8.29 -3.82
CA GLY A 308 -27.38 9.40 -4.23
C GLY A 308 -26.11 8.95 -4.94
N LEU A 309 -25.61 7.74 -4.66
CA LEU A 309 -24.35 7.22 -5.23
C LEU A 309 -24.48 5.75 -5.61
N VAL A 310 -24.02 5.41 -6.81
CA VAL A 310 -23.72 4.04 -7.25
C VAL A 310 -22.24 3.94 -7.52
N GLN A 311 -21.54 3.10 -6.74
CA GLN A 311 -20.09 2.95 -6.76
C GLN A 311 -19.69 1.60 -7.37
N ALA A 312 -18.83 1.63 -8.39
CA ALA A 312 -18.21 0.45 -8.98
C ALA A 312 -16.88 0.10 -8.29
N ARG A 313 -16.40 -1.13 -8.51
CA ARG A 313 -15.17 -1.66 -7.94
C ARG A 313 -13.96 -1.32 -8.80
N TRP A 314 -12.83 -1.01 -8.14
CA TRP A 314 -11.53 -0.92 -8.81
C TRP A 314 -10.96 -2.30 -9.12
N SER A 315 -10.33 -2.43 -10.27
CA SER A 315 -9.61 -3.62 -10.73
C SER A 315 -8.24 -3.22 -11.25
N PHE A 316 -7.20 -3.92 -10.82
CA PHE A 316 -5.83 -3.49 -11.05
C PHE A 316 -5.18 -4.30 -12.18
N VAL A 317 -4.57 -3.63 -13.16
CA VAL A 317 -3.91 -4.26 -14.31
C VAL A 317 -2.50 -4.76 -13.98
N ASN A 318 -1.86 -4.21 -12.95
CA ASN A 318 -0.47 -4.50 -12.58
C ASN A 318 -0.32 -5.26 -11.25
N ILE A 319 -1.26 -6.17 -10.94
CA ILE A 319 -1.27 -6.93 -9.67
C ILE A 319 0.02 -7.75 -9.49
N ASP A 320 0.50 -8.37 -10.58
CA ASP A 320 1.60 -9.34 -10.57
C ASP A 320 2.97 -8.74 -10.90
N GLU A 321 3.05 -7.43 -11.02
CA GLU A 321 4.27 -6.75 -11.43
C GLU A 321 5.41 -6.90 -10.41
N ASN A 322 5.08 -6.75 -9.14
CA ASN A 322 6.04 -6.92 -8.05
C ASN A 322 5.36 -7.31 -6.73
N LEU A 323 6.17 -7.63 -5.71
CA LEU A 323 5.65 -8.00 -4.40
C LEU A 323 4.79 -6.88 -3.78
N LEU A 324 5.19 -5.62 -3.93
CA LEU A 324 4.46 -4.48 -3.37
C LEU A 324 3.06 -4.34 -3.96
N THR A 325 2.89 -4.49 -5.29
CA THR A 325 1.58 -4.43 -5.95
C THR A 325 0.69 -5.59 -5.52
N ARG A 326 1.27 -6.80 -5.37
CA ARG A 326 0.53 -7.97 -4.86
C ARG A 326 0.01 -7.76 -3.44
N LEU A 327 0.82 -7.22 -2.53
CA LEU A 327 0.43 -6.95 -1.15
C LEU A 327 -0.64 -5.84 -1.05
N GLN A 328 -0.55 -4.81 -1.90
CA GLN A 328 -1.58 -3.77 -2.02
C GLN A 328 -2.91 -4.36 -2.48
N ASN A 329 -2.87 -5.24 -3.49
CA ASN A 329 -4.08 -5.88 -4.01
C ASN A 329 -4.82 -6.67 -2.93
N VAL A 330 -4.12 -7.39 -2.03
CA VAL A 330 -4.76 -8.10 -0.90
C VAL A 330 -5.58 -7.14 -0.05
N ASN A 331 -5.00 -6.01 0.34
CA ASN A 331 -5.66 -5.01 1.18
C ASN A 331 -6.88 -4.38 0.48
N LEU A 332 -6.73 -4.03 -0.80
CA LEU A 332 -7.80 -3.39 -1.57
C LEU A 332 -8.90 -4.37 -1.97
N CYS A 333 -8.57 -5.65 -2.25
CA CYS A 333 -9.60 -6.68 -2.43
C CYS A 333 -10.47 -6.84 -1.19
N PHE A 334 -9.90 -6.86 0.02
CA PHE A 334 -10.68 -6.90 1.24
C PHE A 334 -11.56 -5.66 1.38
N HIS A 335 -11.01 -4.48 1.11
CA HIS A 335 -11.74 -3.23 1.19
C HIS A 335 -12.98 -3.21 0.26
N PHE A 336 -12.83 -3.64 -0.99
CA PHE A 336 -13.94 -3.64 -1.95
C PHE A 336 -14.90 -4.82 -1.74
N GLU A 337 -14.40 -6.06 -1.76
CA GLU A 337 -15.25 -7.24 -1.73
C GLU A 337 -15.91 -7.50 -0.37
N VAL A 338 -15.23 -7.14 0.73
CA VAL A 338 -15.77 -7.37 2.06
C VAL A 338 -16.33 -6.09 2.64
N GLU A 339 -15.48 -5.08 2.87
CA GLU A 339 -15.88 -3.91 3.64
C GLU A 339 -16.93 -3.07 2.93
N GLN A 340 -16.74 -2.68 1.66
CA GLN A 340 -17.70 -1.85 0.95
C GLN A 340 -18.96 -2.60 0.58
N GLN A 341 -18.87 -3.88 0.19
CA GLN A 341 -20.03 -4.69 -0.14
C GLN A 341 -20.94 -4.92 1.09
N VAL A 342 -20.35 -5.26 2.24
CA VAL A 342 -21.10 -5.46 3.49
C VAL A 342 -21.73 -4.15 3.97
N ASN A 343 -20.95 -3.07 4.00
CA ASN A 343 -21.45 -1.76 4.42
C ASN A 343 -22.52 -1.21 3.46
N GLY A 344 -22.34 -1.40 2.16
CA GLY A 344 -23.33 -1.01 1.14
C GLY A 344 -24.64 -1.74 1.31
N HIS A 345 -24.61 -3.05 1.59
CA HIS A 345 -25.81 -3.86 1.74
C HIS A 345 -26.55 -3.62 3.07
N PHE A 346 -25.83 -3.64 4.20
CA PHE A 346 -26.49 -3.57 5.52
C PHE A 346 -26.65 -2.15 6.06
N LEU A 347 -25.74 -1.23 5.72
CA LEU A 347 -25.74 0.13 6.24
C LEU A 347 -26.18 1.18 5.21
N HIS A 348 -26.21 0.81 3.94
CA HIS A 348 -26.43 1.71 2.79
C HIS A 348 -25.49 2.93 2.80
N PHE A 349 -24.31 2.75 3.38
CA PHE A 349 -23.28 3.77 3.52
C PHE A 349 -21.86 3.18 3.49
N PHE A 350 -21.02 3.82 2.72
CA PHE A 350 -19.56 3.64 2.68
C PHE A 350 -18.92 4.96 2.22
N GLY A 351 -17.60 5.11 2.36
CA GLY A 351 -16.90 6.25 1.79
C GLY A 351 -16.88 6.16 0.26
N PHE A 352 -17.16 7.25 -0.43
CA PHE A 352 -16.90 7.36 -1.86
C PHE A 352 -15.40 7.21 -2.12
N ASN A 353 -15.01 6.50 -3.18
CA ASN A 353 -13.60 6.19 -3.46
C ASN A 353 -12.90 7.30 -4.29
N GLY A 354 -13.60 8.40 -4.56
CA GLY A 354 -13.09 9.51 -5.36
C GLY A 354 -13.26 9.32 -6.86
N THR A 355 -13.53 8.09 -7.33
CA THR A 355 -13.56 7.73 -8.74
C THR A 355 -14.41 6.48 -8.97
N ALA A 356 -14.72 6.15 -10.21
CA ALA A 356 -15.53 4.99 -10.61
C ALA A 356 -16.91 4.93 -9.92
N GLY A 357 -17.52 6.08 -9.73
CA GLY A 357 -18.86 6.21 -9.13
C GLY A 357 -19.73 7.17 -9.91
N VAL A 358 -21.03 6.89 -9.89
CA VAL A 358 -22.07 7.75 -10.48
C VAL A 358 -22.84 8.39 -9.35
N TRP A 359 -22.90 9.71 -9.34
CA TRP A 359 -23.67 10.49 -8.40
C TRP A 359 -24.95 11.03 -9.03
N ARG A 360 -26.03 11.04 -8.27
CA ARG A 360 -27.17 11.90 -8.60
C ARG A 360 -26.78 13.35 -8.33
N ILE A 361 -26.90 14.24 -9.32
CA ILE A 361 -26.49 15.67 -9.19
C ILE A 361 -27.22 16.35 -8.04
N LYS A 362 -28.52 16.08 -7.89
CA LYS A 362 -29.30 16.57 -6.74
C LYS A 362 -28.70 16.16 -5.39
N ALA A 363 -28.14 14.96 -5.26
CA ALA A 363 -27.50 14.54 -4.02
C ALA A 363 -26.21 15.33 -3.71
N LEU A 364 -25.46 15.73 -4.74
CA LEU A 364 -24.30 16.61 -4.58
C LEU A 364 -24.75 18.01 -4.15
N GLU A 365 -25.77 18.58 -4.81
CA GLU A 365 -26.33 19.91 -4.51
C GLU A 365 -26.89 19.97 -3.09
N ASP A 366 -27.76 19.04 -2.71
CA ASP A 366 -28.35 18.93 -1.37
C ASP A 366 -27.28 18.79 -0.27
N SER A 367 -26.12 18.26 -0.64
CA SER A 367 -24.98 18.08 0.25
C SER A 367 -24.01 19.26 0.26
N GLY A 368 -24.29 20.32 -0.51
CA GLY A 368 -23.46 21.54 -0.59
C GLY A 368 -22.26 21.43 -1.50
N GLY A 369 -22.27 20.52 -2.50
CA GLY A 369 -21.26 20.38 -3.54
C GLY A 369 -19.88 19.94 -3.03
N TRP A 370 -18.87 20.08 -3.85
CA TRP A 370 -17.49 19.79 -3.52
C TRP A 370 -16.87 20.88 -2.65
N LEU A 371 -16.34 20.52 -1.46
CA LEU A 371 -15.70 21.48 -0.55
C LEU A 371 -14.19 21.30 -0.55
N GLU A 372 -13.47 22.42 -0.58
CA GLU A 372 -12.00 22.48 -0.66
C GLU A 372 -11.30 22.40 0.70
N ARG A 373 -12.04 22.05 1.76
CA ARG A 373 -11.58 22.10 3.16
C ARG A 373 -10.72 20.91 3.61
N THR A 374 -10.57 19.88 2.77
CA THR A 374 -9.86 18.64 3.08
C THR A 374 -9.26 18.03 1.81
N THR A 375 -8.23 17.20 1.98
CA THR A 375 -7.61 16.43 0.89
C THR A 375 -8.33 15.10 0.59
N VAL A 376 -9.47 14.84 1.22
CA VAL A 376 -10.36 13.69 1.00
C VAL A 376 -11.77 14.21 0.73
N GLU A 377 -11.89 14.98 -0.33
CA GLU A 377 -13.15 15.57 -0.81
C GLU A 377 -14.22 14.53 -1.06
N ASP A 378 -13.79 13.35 -1.51
CA ASP A 378 -14.59 12.17 -1.78
C ASP A 378 -15.29 11.65 -0.51
N MET A 379 -14.55 11.48 0.56
CA MET A 379 -15.09 11.03 1.83
C MET A 379 -15.94 12.13 2.49
N ASP A 380 -15.56 13.40 2.32
CA ASP A 380 -16.32 14.54 2.86
C ASP A 380 -17.71 14.64 2.25
N ILE A 381 -17.81 14.57 0.92
CA ILE A 381 -19.13 14.61 0.23
C ILE A 381 -19.98 13.39 0.61
N ALA A 382 -19.37 12.20 0.71
CA ALA A 382 -20.08 10.98 1.10
C ALA A 382 -20.67 11.10 2.52
N VAL A 383 -19.92 11.61 3.49
CA VAL A 383 -20.42 11.83 4.85
C VAL A 383 -21.57 12.85 4.83
N ARG A 384 -21.42 13.99 4.14
CA ARG A 384 -22.48 15.02 4.06
C ARG A 384 -23.75 14.52 3.38
N ALA A 385 -23.62 13.76 2.29
CA ALA A 385 -24.76 13.15 1.61
C ALA A 385 -25.50 12.16 2.53
N HIS A 386 -24.77 11.34 3.28
CA HIS A 386 -25.38 10.41 4.24
C HIS A 386 -26.06 11.15 5.40
N LEU A 387 -25.52 12.26 5.87
CA LEU A 387 -26.16 13.11 6.88
C LEU A 387 -27.47 13.73 6.38
N ASN A 388 -27.60 13.94 5.06
CA ASN A 388 -28.82 14.41 4.38
C ASN A 388 -29.79 13.28 4.04
N GLY A 389 -29.46 12.02 4.40
CA GLY A 389 -30.34 10.87 4.24
C GLY A 389 -30.14 10.06 2.96
N TRP A 390 -29.21 10.47 2.07
CA TRP A 390 -28.90 9.76 0.84
C TRP A 390 -28.32 8.38 1.12
N LYS A 391 -28.71 7.39 0.30
CA LYS A 391 -28.25 5.99 0.34
C LYS A 391 -27.25 5.72 -0.77
N PHE A 392 -26.37 4.74 -0.54
CA PHE A 392 -25.34 4.34 -1.50
C PHE A 392 -25.48 2.87 -1.88
N ILE A 393 -25.24 2.54 -3.15
CA ILE A 393 -25.21 1.18 -3.69
C ILE A 393 -23.78 0.86 -4.15
N PHE A 394 -23.26 -0.28 -3.72
CA PHE A 394 -21.96 -0.78 -4.16
C PHE A 394 -22.14 -1.95 -5.14
N LEU A 395 -21.52 -1.86 -6.31
CA LEU A 395 -21.55 -2.87 -7.36
C LEU A 395 -20.19 -3.58 -7.44
N ASN A 396 -20.10 -4.76 -6.84
CA ASN A 396 -18.86 -5.54 -6.84
C ASN A 396 -18.53 -6.16 -8.20
N ASP A 397 -19.54 -6.43 -9.02
CA ASP A 397 -19.40 -7.08 -10.31
C ASP A 397 -18.99 -6.09 -11.43
N VAL A 398 -19.31 -4.79 -11.27
CA VAL A 398 -18.89 -3.73 -12.20
C VAL A 398 -17.48 -3.28 -11.85
N ARG A 399 -16.55 -3.50 -12.77
CA ARG A 399 -15.11 -3.24 -12.55
C ARG A 399 -14.62 -2.12 -13.44
N VAL A 400 -13.78 -1.26 -12.87
CA VAL A 400 -13.06 -0.21 -13.61
C VAL A 400 -11.57 -0.45 -13.46
N LEU A 401 -10.84 -0.47 -14.58
CA LEU A 401 -9.41 -0.78 -14.60
C LEU A 401 -8.61 0.43 -14.14
N CYS A 402 -7.54 0.18 -13.36
CA CYS A 402 -6.61 1.21 -12.90
C CYS A 402 -5.27 0.59 -12.51
N GLU A 403 -4.29 1.42 -12.12
CA GLU A 403 -2.96 0.98 -11.73
C GLU A 403 -2.68 1.18 -10.24
N LEU A 404 -1.97 0.21 -9.63
CA LEU A 404 -1.39 0.33 -8.29
C LEU A 404 -0.04 1.07 -8.35
N PRO A 405 0.32 1.85 -7.32
CA PRO A 405 1.67 2.38 -7.18
C PRO A 405 2.73 1.26 -7.11
N GLU A 406 3.71 1.30 -8.00
CA GLU A 406 4.76 0.27 -8.10
C GLU A 406 5.96 0.56 -7.20
N SER A 407 6.19 1.83 -6.84
CA SER A 407 7.27 2.23 -5.94
C SER A 407 6.80 2.41 -4.51
N HIS A 408 7.64 2.04 -3.54
CA HIS A 408 7.34 2.21 -2.12
C HIS A 408 7.14 3.68 -1.73
N GLU A 409 7.90 4.61 -2.33
CA GLU A 409 7.73 6.05 -2.05
C GLU A 409 6.35 6.55 -2.42
N THR A 410 5.89 6.21 -3.63
CA THR A 410 4.58 6.60 -4.14
C THR A 410 3.45 6.01 -3.30
N TYR A 411 3.55 4.72 -2.97
CA TYR A 411 2.62 4.04 -2.08
C TYR A 411 2.58 4.67 -0.68
N LYS A 412 3.73 4.98 -0.10
CA LYS A 412 3.83 5.62 1.21
C LYS A 412 3.15 6.99 1.24
N LYS A 413 3.33 7.81 0.18
CA LYS A 413 2.63 9.10 0.04
C LYS A 413 1.12 8.92 -0.06
N GLN A 414 0.65 7.94 -0.85
CA GLN A 414 -0.76 7.61 -0.98
C GLN A 414 -1.35 7.16 0.36
N GLN A 415 -0.68 6.23 1.08
CA GLN A 415 -1.12 5.76 2.40
C GLN A 415 -1.13 6.88 3.44
N HIS A 416 -0.16 7.80 3.38
CA HIS A 416 -0.16 8.96 4.26
C HIS A 416 -1.43 9.82 4.04
N ARG A 417 -1.79 10.12 2.79
CA ARG A 417 -3.01 10.86 2.45
C ARG A 417 -4.28 10.13 2.92
N TRP A 418 -4.38 8.82 2.67
CA TRP A 418 -5.54 8.00 3.03
C TRP A 418 -5.76 7.81 4.54
N HIS A 419 -4.77 8.14 5.37
CA HIS A 419 -4.90 8.08 6.83
C HIS A 419 -4.92 9.46 7.50
N SER A 420 -4.21 10.45 6.95
CA SER A 420 -4.25 11.82 7.49
C SER A 420 -5.56 12.55 7.14
N GLY A 421 -6.02 12.42 5.88
CA GLY A 421 -7.26 13.05 5.41
C GLY A 421 -8.50 12.69 6.23
N PRO A 422 -8.80 11.39 6.43
CA PRO A 422 -9.95 10.98 7.25
C PRO A 422 -9.91 11.45 8.70
N MET A 423 -8.72 11.59 9.31
CA MET A 423 -8.60 12.10 10.68
C MET A 423 -8.84 13.61 10.74
N GLN A 424 -8.37 14.35 9.74
CA GLN A 424 -8.72 15.75 9.57
C GLN A 424 -10.24 15.92 9.38
N LEU A 425 -10.82 15.11 8.47
CA LEU A 425 -12.24 15.13 8.19
C LEU A 425 -13.08 14.78 9.42
N PHE A 426 -12.70 13.79 10.21
CA PHE A 426 -13.38 13.42 11.44
C PHE A 426 -13.55 14.61 12.37
N ARG A 427 -12.47 15.37 12.59
CA ARG A 427 -12.52 16.58 13.42
C ARG A 427 -13.48 17.65 12.86
N LEU A 428 -13.49 17.83 11.52
CA LEU A 428 -14.35 18.81 10.84
C LEU A 428 -15.82 18.39 10.84
N CYS A 429 -16.10 17.08 10.68
CA CYS A 429 -17.46 16.57 10.55
C CYS A 429 -18.11 16.19 11.90
N LEU A 430 -17.33 15.93 12.96
CA LEU A 430 -17.87 15.50 14.26
C LEU A 430 -18.98 16.41 14.81
N PRO A 431 -18.83 17.75 14.82
CA PRO A 431 -19.92 18.63 15.27
C PRO A 431 -21.18 18.50 14.41
N SER A 432 -21.02 18.35 13.10
CA SER A 432 -22.14 18.19 12.17
C SER A 432 -22.86 16.84 12.34
N ILE A 433 -22.11 15.76 12.59
CA ILE A 433 -22.67 14.43 12.87
C ILE A 433 -23.51 14.47 14.15
N ILE A 434 -22.98 15.08 15.23
CA ILE A 434 -23.69 15.17 16.51
C ILE A 434 -25.00 15.97 16.38
N ARG A 435 -24.96 17.11 15.67
CA ARG A 435 -26.12 18.00 15.48
C ARG A 435 -27.14 17.49 14.46
N SER A 436 -26.76 16.56 13.57
CA SER A 436 -27.63 16.05 12.51
C SER A 436 -28.90 15.40 13.05
N LYS A 437 -29.94 15.34 12.22
CA LYS A 437 -31.24 14.72 12.56
C LYS A 437 -31.31 13.22 12.24
N ILE A 438 -30.21 12.59 11.79
CA ILE A 438 -30.18 11.15 11.51
C ILE A 438 -30.35 10.31 12.79
N SER A 439 -30.74 9.03 12.63
CA SER A 439 -30.93 8.12 13.76
C SER A 439 -29.63 7.95 14.57
N ILE A 440 -29.78 7.67 15.87
CA ILE A 440 -28.65 7.45 16.79
C ILE A 440 -27.73 6.33 16.27
N TRP A 441 -28.29 5.27 15.70
CA TRP A 441 -27.52 4.15 15.14
C TRP A 441 -26.65 4.57 13.97
N LYS A 442 -27.11 5.46 13.09
CA LYS A 442 -26.31 6.01 12.00
C LYS A 442 -25.17 6.89 12.53
N LYS A 443 -25.43 7.70 13.58
CA LYS A 443 -24.39 8.49 14.26
C LYS A 443 -23.33 7.60 14.88
N LEU A 444 -23.73 6.55 15.60
CA LEU A 444 -22.81 5.59 16.22
C LEU A 444 -21.97 4.87 15.15
N ASN A 445 -22.59 4.45 14.06
CA ASN A 445 -21.84 3.85 12.94
C ASN A 445 -20.79 4.81 12.37
N LEU A 446 -21.15 6.05 12.08
CA LEU A 446 -20.19 7.04 11.56
C LEU A 446 -19.05 7.32 12.53
N ILE A 447 -19.37 7.60 13.80
CA ILE A 447 -18.37 7.98 14.80
C ILE A 447 -17.50 6.78 15.16
N PHE A 448 -18.11 5.66 15.61
CA PHE A 448 -17.35 4.55 16.21
C PHE A 448 -16.81 3.58 15.15
N LEU A 449 -17.59 3.13 14.18
CA LEU A 449 -17.12 2.15 13.19
C LEU A 449 -16.34 2.81 12.07
N PHE A 450 -16.89 3.85 11.43
CA PHE A 450 -16.26 4.44 10.25
C PHE A 450 -15.01 5.25 10.59
N PHE A 451 -15.08 6.18 11.57
CA PHE A 451 -13.93 7.01 11.92
C PHE A 451 -13.05 6.40 13.00
N LEU A 452 -13.59 6.13 14.21
CA LEU A 452 -12.75 5.74 15.35
C LEU A 452 -12.12 4.37 15.11
N LEU A 453 -12.91 3.33 14.86
CA LEU A 453 -12.39 1.96 14.80
C LEU A 453 -11.43 1.76 13.62
N ARG A 454 -11.85 2.17 12.42
CA ARG A 454 -11.10 1.86 11.20
C ARG A 454 -10.00 2.86 10.86
N LYS A 455 -10.10 4.12 11.29
CA LYS A 455 -9.16 5.18 10.92
C LYS A 455 -8.25 5.63 12.06
N LEU A 456 -8.68 5.49 13.33
CA LEU A 456 -7.90 5.88 14.49
C LEU A 456 -7.37 4.66 15.27
N ILE A 457 -8.23 3.74 15.67
CA ILE A 457 -7.88 2.61 16.55
C ILE A 457 -6.91 1.66 15.83
N LEU A 458 -7.18 1.33 14.55
CA LEU A 458 -6.34 0.41 13.77
C LEU A 458 -4.87 0.86 13.68
N PRO A 459 -4.54 2.09 13.23
CA PRO A 459 -3.15 2.54 13.22
C PRO A 459 -2.55 2.67 14.62
N LEU A 460 -3.35 3.04 15.61
CA LEU A 460 -2.89 3.25 16.99
C LEU A 460 -2.37 1.94 17.60
N TYR A 461 -3.21 0.91 17.69
CA TYR A 461 -2.77 -0.33 18.32
C TYR A 461 -1.75 -1.08 17.47
N SER A 462 -1.91 -1.10 16.13
CA SER A 462 -1.00 -1.82 15.25
C SER A 462 0.45 -1.34 15.41
N PHE A 463 0.66 -0.03 15.42
CA PHE A 463 1.98 0.54 15.68
C PHE A 463 2.42 0.33 17.13
N THR A 464 1.58 0.67 18.11
CA THR A 464 1.96 0.64 19.53
C THR A 464 2.22 -0.79 20.00
N LEU A 465 1.34 -1.75 19.68
CA LEU A 465 1.47 -3.14 20.16
C LEU A 465 2.63 -3.88 19.48
N PHE A 466 2.71 -3.84 18.14
CA PHE A 466 3.68 -4.67 17.41
C PHE A 466 5.03 -4.03 17.17
N CYS A 467 5.11 -2.68 17.14
CA CYS A 467 6.38 -2.00 16.87
C CYS A 467 7.04 -1.40 18.12
N ILE A 468 6.29 -1.22 19.21
CA ILE A 468 6.82 -0.65 20.45
C ILE A 468 6.73 -1.64 21.60
N ILE A 469 5.51 -2.09 21.97
CA ILE A 469 5.32 -2.93 23.16
C ILE A 469 6.00 -4.28 22.98
N LEU A 470 5.75 -4.98 21.89
CA LEU A 470 6.32 -6.31 21.65
C LEU A 470 7.85 -6.35 21.75
N PRO A 471 8.63 -5.47 21.09
CA PRO A 471 10.06 -5.46 21.32
C PRO A 471 10.45 -5.03 22.75
N LEU A 472 9.68 -4.15 23.41
CA LEU A 472 9.93 -3.76 24.82
C LEU A 472 9.72 -4.90 25.81
N THR A 473 8.78 -5.79 25.58
CA THR A 473 8.55 -6.94 26.47
C THR A 473 9.75 -7.88 26.56
N MET A 474 10.62 -7.86 25.57
CA MET A 474 11.88 -8.61 25.63
C MET A 474 12.86 -8.02 26.67
N PHE A 475 12.73 -6.73 27.00
CA PHE A 475 13.53 -6.04 28.02
C PHE A 475 12.79 -5.92 29.37
N VAL A 476 11.47 -6.15 29.37
CA VAL A 476 10.58 -6.10 30.52
C VAL A 476 9.79 -7.40 30.60
N PRO A 477 10.41 -8.51 31.06
CA PRO A 477 9.79 -9.83 31.07
C PRO A 477 8.47 -9.88 31.86
N GLU A 478 8.29 -8.99 32.82
CA GLU A 478 7.07 -8.88 33.63
C GLU A 478 5.81 -8.53 32.78
N ALA A 479 6.04 -7.94 31.59
CA ALA A 479 4.99 -7.54 30.67
C ALA A 479 4.87 -8.46 29.44
N GLU A 480 5.27 -9.72 29.57
CA GLU A 480 5.25 -10.69 28.47
C GLU A 480 3.87 -10.78 27.79
N LEU A 481 3.87 -10.75 26.45
CA LEU A 481 2.64 -10.88 25.68
C LEU A 481 2.32 -12.34 25.39
N PRO A 482 1.03 -12.76 25.52
CA PRO A 482 0.63 -14.12 25.19
C PRO A 482 0.83 -14.45 23.69
N VAL A 483 1.19 -15.68 23.38
CA VAL A 483 1.43 -16.16 22.01
C VAL A 483 0.22 -15.95 21.09
N TRP A 484 -1.00 -16.06 21.62
CA TRP A 484 -2.21 -15.83 20.82
C TRP A 484 -2.34 -14.40 20.31
N VAL A 485 -1.83 -13.40 21.07
CA VAL A 485 -1.82 -11.99 20.64
C VAL A 485 -0.80 -11.74 19.54
N ILE A 486 0.37 -12.39 19.63
CA ILE A 486 1.51 -12.13 18.74
C ILE A 486 1.37 -12.93 17.44
N CYS A 487 0.84 -14.15 17.51
CA CYS A 487 0.89 -15.10 16.41
C CYS A 487 -0.51 -15.52 15.92
N TYR A 488 -1.35 -16.09 16.77
CA TYR A 488 -2.56 -16.79 16.30
C TYR A 488 -3.61 -15.82 15.74
N ILE A 489 -3.94 -14.76 16.46
CA ILE A 489 -4.93 -13.77 15.98
C ILE A 489 -4.40 -12.98 14.77
N PRO A 490 -3.17 -12.46 14.74
CA PRO A 490 -2.63 -11.79 13.55
C PRO A 490 -2.62 -12.68 12.30
N ILE A 491 -2.24 -13.94 12.41
CA ILE A 491 -2.28 -14.89 11.29
C ILE A 491 -3.72 -15.12 10.85
N PHE A 492 -4.66 -15.36 11.79
CA PHE A 492 -6.07 -15.54 11.49
C PHE A 492 -6.68 -14.28 10.81
N MET A 493 -6.37 -13.08 11.29
CA MET A 493 -6.80 -11.84 10.66
C MET A 493 -6.22 -11.66 9.25
N SER A 494 -4.95 -12.01 9.07
CA SER A 494 -4.31 -11.97 7.74
C SER A 494 -4.94 -13.00 6.80
N PHE A 495 -5.29 -14.18 7.29
CA PHE A 495 -6.03 -15.18 6.55
C PHE A 495 -7.40 -14.63 6.09
N LEU A 496 -8.17 -14.00 6.99
CA LEU A 496 -9.44 -13.37 6.65
C LEU A 496 -9.28 -12.28 5.58
N ASN A 497 -8.23 -11.48 5.66
CA ASN A 497 -7.95 -10.44 4.68
C ASN A 497 -7.62 -10.98 3.28
N ILE A 498 -7.01 -12.16 3.20
CA ILE A 498 -6.62 -12.79 1.91
C ILE A 498 -7.77 -13.57 1.27
N LEU A 499 -8.78 -13.99 2.03
CA LEU A 499 -9.91 -14.78 1.52
C LEU A 499 -10.53 -14.25 0.23
N PRO A 500 -10.73 -12.93 0.04
CA PRO A 500 -11.26 -12.40 -1.22
C PRO A 500 -10.31 -12.53 -2.42
N SER A 501 -9.00 -12.75 -2.15
CA SER A 501 -7.95 -12.90 -3.17
C SER A 501 -7.21 -14.23 -3.02
N PRO A 502 -7.80 -15.39 -3.35
CA PRO A 502 -7.22 -16.71 -3.08
C PRO A 502 -5.84 -16.93 -3.72
N GLN A 503 -5.58 -16.33 -4.88
CA GLN A 503 -4.27 -16.39 -5.54
C GLN A 503 -3.13 -15.78 -4.72
N SER A 504 -3.46 -14.98 -3.71
CA SER A 504 -2.49 -14.32 -2.83
C SER A 504 -2.18 -15.12 -1.55
N PHE A 505 -2.75 -16.32 -1.35
CA PHE A 505 -2.48 -17.16 -0.17
C PHE A 505 -0.99 -17.41 0.12
N PRO A 506 -0.10 -17.65 -0.87
CA PRO A 506 1.33 -17.80 -0.60
C PRO A 506 1.98 -16.57 0.05
N PHE A 507 1.34 -15.42 -0.04
CA PHE A 507 1.82 -14.14 0.50
C PHE A 507 1.26 -13.81 1.89
N LEU A 508 0.65 -14.77 2.61
CA LEU A 508 0.05 -14.56 3.94
C LEU A 508 1.04 -13.95 4.93
N VAL A 509 2.21 -14.56 5.08
CA VAL A 509 3.25 -14.08 6.01
C VAL A 509 3.87 -12.76 5.53
N PRO A 510 4.30 -12.62 4.27
CA PRO A 510 4.74 -11.32 3.74
C PRO A 510 3.70 -10.20 3.92
N TYR A 511 2.40 -10.49 3.75
CA TYR A 511 1.33 -9.52 3.95
C TYR A 511 1.23 -9.06 5.41
N LEU A 512 1.23 -10.00 6.36
CA LEU A 512 1.20 -9.69 7.80
C LEU A 512 2.37 -8.78 8.21
N LEU A 513 3.58 -9.14 7.80
CA LEU A 513 4.79 -8.40 8.14
C LEU A 513 4.82 -7.02 7.48
N PHE A 514 4.34 -6.93 6.24
CA PHE A 514 4.26 -5.67 5.51
C PHE A 514 3.23 -4.71 6.12
N GLU A 515 2.05 -5.19 6.49
CA GLU A 515 1.03 -4.38 7.17
C GLU A 515 1.54 -3.81 8.50
N ASN A 516 2.25 -4.61 9.29
CA ASN A 516 2.90 -4.13 10.50
C ASN A 516 3.98 -3.08 10.21
N THR A 517 4.75 -3.24 9.14
CA THR A 517 5.76 -2.25 8.72
C THR A 517 5.10 -0.94 8.29
N MET A 518 4.00 -1.02 7.56
CA MET A 518 3.23 0.16 7.12
C MET A 518 2.51 0.86 8.28
N SER A 519 2.33 0.21 9.43
CA SER A 519 1.69 0.81 10.62
C SER A 519 2.38 2.10 11.06
N VAL A 520 3.70 2.22 10.89
CA VAL A 520 4.48 3.44 11.16
C VAL A 520 3.99 4.62 10.33
N THR A 521 3.82 4.40 9.03
CA THR A 521 3.34 5.43 8.10
C THR A 521 1.89 5.79 8.41
N LYS A 522 1.04 4.79 8.64
CA LYS A 522 -0.38 4.95 8.96
C LYS A 522 -0.57 5.71 10.29
N PHE A 523 0.21 5.37 11.34
CA PHE A 523 0.20 6.04 12.63
C PHE A 523 0.66 7.50 12.54
N ASN A 524 1.79 7.76 11.87
CA ASN A 524 2.27 9.14 11.68
C ASN A 524 1.26 9.99 10.91
N ALA A 525 0.62 9.42 9.89
CA ALA A 525 -0.41 10.10 9.10
C ALA A 525 -1.65 10.41 9.94
N MET A 526 -2.11 9.45 10.75
CA MET A 526 -3.22 9.63 11.68
C MET A 526 -2.96 10.79 12.65
N ILE A 527 -1.79 10.82 13.29
CA ILE A 527 -1.40 11.91 14.20
C ILE A 527 -1.32 13.25 13.45
N SER A 528 -0.70 13.26 12.26
CA SER A 528 -0.60 14.50 11.45
C SER A 528 -1.98 15.05 11.07
N GLY A 529 -2.93 14.18 10.70
CA GLY A 529 -4.30 14.57 10.36
C GLY A 529 -5.08 15.08 11.58
N LEU A 530 -4.96 14.38 12.72
CA LEU A 530 -5.70 14.73 13.95
C LEU A 530 -5.24 16.07 14.55
N PHE A 531 -3.93 16.35 14.55
CA PHE A 531 -3.33 17.53 15.18
C PHE A 531 -2.87 18.61 14.17
N GLN A 532 -3.13 18.45 12.87
CA GLN A 532 -2.72 19.39 11.81
C GLN A 532 -1.19 19.64 11.80
N LEU A 533 -0.40 18.60 11.95
CA LEU A 533 1.06 18.71 11.98
C LEU A 533 1.63 18.65 10.56
N GLY A 534 2.19 19.75 10.06
CA GLY A 534 2.93 19.80 8.79
C GLY A 534 2.08 19.98 7.53
N SER A 535 2.65 19.65 6.35
CA SER A 535 2.04 19.80 5.02
C SER A 535 0.94 18.77 4.71
N ALA A 536 0.04 18.51 5.67
CA ALA A 536 -1.07 17.56 5.50
C ALA A 536 -2.06 17.98 4.40
N TYR A 537 -1.92 19.17 3.85
CA TYR A 537 -2.82 19.79 2.88
C TYR A 537 -2.32 19.75 1.43
N GLU A 538 -1.08 19.30 1.18
CA GLU A 538 -0.54 19.28 -0.17
C GLU A 538 -0.94 17.98 -0.91
N TRP A 539 -1.70 18.15 -1.99
CA TRP A 539 -2.07 17.04 -2.87
C TRP A 539 -1.02 16.86 -3.98
N VAL A 540 -0.21 15.81 -3.85
CA VAL A 540 0.81 15.45 -4.85
C VAL A 540 0.28 14.30 -5.71
N VAL A 541 0.23 14.52 -7.02
CA VAL A 541 -0.18 13.49 -8.00
C VAL A 541 0.79 12.32 -7.98
N THR A 542 0.24 11.11 -8.00
CA THR A 542 1.00 9.85 -8.06
C THR A 542 1.34 9.54 -9.51
N LYS A 543 2.62 9.48 -9.87
CA LYS A 543 3.02 9.07 -11.23
C LYS A 543 2.57 7.64 -11.53
N LYS A 544 1.99 7.45 -12.70
CA LYS A 544 1.53 6.17 -13.27
C LYS A 544 2.28 5.86 -14.56
N THR A 545 2.28 4.61 -15.00
CA THR A 545 3.00 4.16 -16.20
C THR A 545 2.14 4.08 -17.44
N GLY A 546 0.81 4.04 -17.31
CA GLY A 546 -0.13 4.03 -18.44
C GLY A 546 -0.19 2.68 -19.15
N ARG A 547 -0.60 1.62 -18.46
CA ARG A 547 -0.74 0.28 -19.05
C ARG A 547 -2.16 0.04 -19.53
N LEU A 548 -2.25 -0.55 -20.72
CA LEU A 548 -3.51 -1.05 -21.29
C LEU A 548 -3.80 -2.46 -20.79
N SER A 549 -5.08 -2.86 -20.78
CA SER A 549 -5.43 -4.27 -20.57
C SER A 549 -4.91 -5.15 -21.71
N GLU A 550 -4.70 -6.46 -21.47
CA GLU A 550 -4.25 -7.38 -22.51
C GLU A 550 -5.23 -7.42 -23.71
N VAL A 551 -6.53 -7.24 -23.45
CA VAL A 551 -7.57 -7.20 -24.49
C VAL A 551 -7.42 -5.95 -25.36
N ASP A 552 -7.11 -4.79 -24.75
CA ASP A 552 -6.92 -3.53 -25.48
C ASP A 552 -5.60 -3.54 -26.26
N LEU A 553 -4.56 -4.22 -25.76
CA LEU A 553 -3.30 -4.42 -26.50
C LEU A 553 -3.53 -5.25 -27.79
N VAL A 554 -4.35 -6.29 -27.71
CA VAL A 554 -4.69 -7.13 -28.87
C VAL A 554 -5.55 -6.33 -29.87
N SER A 555 -6.53 -5.56 -29.41
CA SER A 555 -7.38 -4.73 -30.28
C SER A 555 -6.58 -3.58 -30.93
N MET A 556 -5.67 -2.92 -30.19
CA MET A 556 -4.77 -1.90 -30.76
C MET A 556 -3.75 -2.48 -31.72
N ALA A 557 -3.21 -3.68 -31.48
CA ALA A 557 -2.33 -4.37 -32.41
C ALA A 557 -3.07 -4.66 -33.71
N ALA A 558 -4.33 -5.15 -33.64
CA ALA A 558 -5.17 -5.38 -34.82
C ALA A 558 -5.53 -4.06 -35.56
N GLU A 559 -5.81 -2.98 -34.83
CA GLU A 559 -6.03 -1.64 -35.41
C GLU A 559 -4.75 -1.04 -36.04
N MET A 560 -3.58 -1.25 -35.41
CA MET A 560 -2.31 -0.80 -35.99
C MET A 560 -1.94 -1.59 -37.24
N GLU A 561 -2.19 -2.90 -37.29
CA GLU A 561 -2.04 -3.69 -38.51
C GLU A 561 -3.00 -3.21 -39.62
N PHE A 562 -4.25 -2.90 -39.29
CA PHE A 562 -5.22 -2.35 -40.22
C PHE A 562 -4.87 -0.92 -40.69
N LYS A 563 -4.35 -0.08 -39.81
CA LYS A 563 -3.88 1.29 -40.11
C LYS A 563 -2.57 1.28 -40.91
N SER A 564 -1.65 0.35 -40.66
CA SER A 564 -0.41 0.25 -41.42
C SER A 564 -0.64 -0.16 -42.87
N SER A 565 -1.65 -0.98 -43.14
CA SER A 565 -2.04 -1.35 -44.50
C SER A 565 -2.73 -0.22 -45.29
N ASN A 566 -3.41 0.72 -44.58
CA ASN A 566 -4.11 1.86 -45.22
C ASN A 566 -3.31 3.18 -45.22
N HIS A 567 -2.26 3.31 -44.39
CA HIS A 567 -1.53 4.59 -44.20
C HIS A 567 -0.36 4.80 -45.18
N GLN A 568 0.11 3.76 -45.86
CA GLN A 568 1.14 3.91 -46.91
C GLN A 568 0.66 4.75 -48.11
N SER A 569 -0.63 4.92 -48.31
CA SER A 569 -1.18 5.69 -49.44
C SER A 569 -1.55 7.16 -49.13
N LEU A 570 -1.66 7.55 -47.85
CA LEU A 570 -2.12 8.89 -47.42
C LEU A 570 -1.01 9.81 -46.85
N LEU A 571 0.10 9.27 -46.36
CA LEU A 571 1.23 10.04 -45.81
C LEU A 571 2.09 10.75 -46.87
N GLN A 572 1.95 10.40 -48.15
CA GLN A 572 2.69 11.08 -49.22
C GLN A 572 2.10 12.42 -49.67
N ARG A 573 0.95 12.86 -49.14
CA ARG A 573 0.26 14.09 -49.60
C ARG A 573 0.09 15.24 -48.62
N ARG A 574 0.49 15.14 -47.34
CA ARG A 574 0.30 16.24 -46.34
C ARG A 574 1.44 16.43 -45.32
N ALA A 575 2.68 16.30 -45.73
CA ALA A 575 3.79 16.80 -44.93
C ALA A 575 4.07 18.26 -45.32
N SER A 576 3.47 19.21 -44.63
CA SER A 576 4.00 20.59 -44.63
C SER A 576 5.30 20.61 -43.79
N GLU A 577 6.34 21.27 -44.30
CA GLU A 577 7.70 21.31 -43.73
C GLU A 577 7.75 21.73 -42.23
N SER A 578 6.77 22.49 -41.74
CA SER A 578 6.70 22.92 -40.33
C SER A 578 6.38 21.81 -39.33
N GLY A 579 5.62 20.77 -39.72
CA GLY A 579 5.30 19.63 -38.87
C GLY A 579 6.48 18.68 -38.69
N LEU A 580 7.33 18.58 -39.69
CA LEU A 580 8.51 17.69 -39.69
C LEU A 580 9.63 18.24 -38.77
N GLU A 581 9.77 19.57 -38.71
CA GLU A 581 10.75 20.21 -37.81
C GLU A 581 10.36 20.12 -36.35
N LEU A 582 9.06 20.20 -36.03
CA LEU A 582 8.55 20.01 -34.69
C LEU A 582 8.71 18.55 -34.21
N LEU A 583 8.43 17.59 -35.09
CA LEU A 583 8.63 16.17 -34.84
C LEU A 583 10.13 15.81 -34.71
N LYS A 584 11.02 16.48 -35.47
CA LYS A 584 12.47 16.31 -35.30
C LYS A 584 12.96 16.85 -33.96
N LYS A 585 12.51 18.02 -33.52
CA LYS A 585 12.84 18.59 -32.20
C LYS A 585 12.30 17.74 -31.04
N LEU A 586 11.12 17.12 -31.19
CA LEU A 586 10.57 16.19 -30.21
C LEU A 586 11.38 14.89 -30.16
N ARG A 587 11.84 14.38 -31.30
CA ARG A 587 12.68 13.17 -31.40
C ARG A 587 14.10 13.39 -30.88
N GLU A 588 14.69 14.56 -31.11
CA GLU A 588 16.02 14.93 -30.57
C GLU A 588 15.99 15.13 -29.04
N HIS A 589 14.81 15.41 -28.43
CA HIS A 589 14.64 15.41 -26.98
C HIS A 589 14.40 14.00 -26.39
N GLU A 590 14.00 13.02 -27.19
CA GLU A 590 13.85 11.61 -26.77
C GLU A 590 15.14 10.79 -26.85
N GLU A 591 16.15 11.21 -27.64
CA GLU A 591 17.36 10.40 -27.91
C GLU A 591 18.54 10.59 -26.95
N ALA A 592 18.40 11.29 -25.85
CA ALA A 592 19.40 11.24 -24.79
C ALA A 592 18.87 10.44 -23.58
N PRO A 593 19.17 9.15 -23.45
CA PRO A 593 18.94 8.47 -22.20
C PRO A 593 19.91 9.03 -21.17
N VAL A 594 19.49 10.08 -20.49
CA VAL A 594 20.13 10.46 -19.22
C VAL A 594 19.93 9.26 -18.31
N VAL A 595 20.95 8.42 -18.19
CA VAL A 595 21.01 7.36 -17.19
C VAL A 595 20.95 8.05 -15.82
N LYS A 596 19.75 8.36 -15.36
CA LYS A 596 19.51 8.88 -14.01
C LYS A 596 19.91 7.78 -13.06
N LYS A 597 21.03 7.98 -12.38
CA LYS A 597 21.58 7.09 -11.35
C LYS A 597 20.47 6.73 -10.37
N LYS A 598 20.04 5.46 -10.33
CA LYS A 598 19.07 4.92 -9.35
C LYS A 598 19.49 5.36 -7.94
N ARG A 599 18.71 6.23 -7.30
CA ARG A 599 18.94 6.67 -5.93
C ARG A 599 18.01 5.89 -5.01
N ASN A 600 18.48 4.80 -4.42
CA ASN A 600 17.75 4.14 -3.34
C ASN A 600 17.64 5.11 -2.17
N ARG A 601 16.45 5.37 -1.71
CA ARG A 601 16.19 6.20 -0.53
C ARG A 601 16.34 5.36 0.74
N LEU A 602 16.85 5.98 1.81
CA LEU A 602 16.95 5.36 3.13
C LEU A 602 15.82 5.91 4.00
N TYR A 603 14.95 5.03 4.46
CA TYR A 603 13.86 5.37 5.38
C TYR A 603 14.33 5.19 6.81
N ARG A 604 14.80 6.28 7.43
CA ARG A 604 15.46 6.25 8.77
C ARG A 604 14.59 5.73 9.89
N LYS A 605 13.27 6.01 9.87
CA LYS A 605 12.33 5.55 10.89
C LYS A 605 12.17 4.03 10.86
N GLU A 606 12.03 3.49 9.68
CA GLU A 606 11.91 2.07 9.40
C GLU A 606 13.21 1.32 9.75
N LEU A 607 14.37 1.87 9.39
CA LEU A 607 15.67 1.29 9.77
C LEU A 607 15.90 1.30 11.27
N PHE A 608 15.44 2.36 11.97
CA PHE A 608 15.50 2.40 13.43
C PHE A 608 14.68 1.27 14.06
N LEU A 609 13.43 1.07 13.61
CA LEU A 609 12.59 0.00 14.11
C LEU A 609 13.11 -1.38 13.73
N ALA A 610 13.69 -1.53 12.53
CA ALA A 610 14.40 -2.76 12.15
C ALA A 610 15.48 -3.11 13.16
N PHE A 611 16.29 -2.14 13.53
CA PHE A 611 17.35 -2.34 14.51
C PHE A 611 16.81 -2.71 15.90
N LEU A 612 15.78 -2.02 16.39
CA LEU A 612 15.13 -2.30 17.66
C LEU A 612 14.56 -3.74 17.69
N LEU A 613 13.83 -4.13 16.63
CA LEU A 613 13.23 -5.45 16.51
C LEU A 613 14.26 -6.56 16.41
N LEU A 614 15.36 -6.35 15.66
CA LEU A 614 16.44 -7.33 15.56
C LEU A 614 17.23 -7.46 16.88
N THR A 615 17.40 -6.37 17.63
CA THR A 615 17.99 -6.41 18.97
C THR A 615 17.08 -7.18 19.94
N ALA A 616 15.78 -6.93 19.92
CA ALA A 616 14.80 -7.66 20.73
C ALA A 616 14.74 -9.15 20.34
N SER A 617 14.88 -9.47 19.03
CA SER A 617 14.97 -10.84 18.53
C SER A 617 16.20 -11.57 19.08
N ALA A 618 17.37 -10.93 19.06
CA ALA A 618 18.59 -11.50 19.62
C ALA A 618 18.43 -11.80 21.11
N ARG A 619 17.80 -10.89 21.87
CA ARG A 619 17.49 -11.10 23.28
C ARG A 619 16.49 -12.26 23.50
N SER A 620 15.42 -12.31 22.70
CA SER A 620 14.43 -13.41 22.74
C SER A 620 15.06 -14.78 22.51
N LEU A 621 16.08 -14.86 21.64
CA LEU A 621 16.84 -16.07 21.41
C LEU A 621 17.60 -16.51 22.68
N LEU A 622 18.22 -15.58 23.38
CA LEU A 622 18.92 -15.85 24.64
C LEU A 622 17.99 -16.29 25.77
N SER A 623 16.74 -15.83 25.75
CA SER A 623 15.72 -16.15 26.75
C SER A 623 14.87 -17.36 26.41
N ALA A 624 15.19 -18.12 25.33
CA ALA A 624 14.49 -19.30 24.86
C ALA A 624 12.99 -19.11 24.51
N HIS A 625 12.54 -17.89 24.22
CA HIS A 625 11.16 -17.59 23.78
C HIS A 625 10.99 -17.83 22.28
N GLY A 626 10.83 -19.09 21.85
CA GLY A 626 10.90 -19.51 20.45
C GLY A 626 9.97 -18.75 19.47
N VAL A 627 8.68 -18.61 19.81
CA VAL A 627 7.70 -17.95 18.90
C VAL A 627 7.98 -16.44 18.78
N HIS A 628 8.28 -15.77 19.89
CA HIS A 628 8.62 -14.36 19.92
C HIS A 628 9.87 -14.07 19.09
N PHE A 629 10.89 -14.93 19.18
CA PHE A 629 12.10 -14.83 18.40
C PHE A 629 11.83 -14.80 16.90
N TYR A 630 11.08 -15.77 16.38
CA TYR A 630 10.80 -15.82 14.94
C TYR A 630 9.99 -14.63 14.46
N PHE A 631 8.97 -14.24 15.21
CA PHE A 631 8.15 -13.08 14.84
C PHE A 631 8.99 -11.79 14.81
N LEU A 632 9.77 -11.52 15.85
CA LEU A 632 10.64 -10.35 15.93
C LEU A 632 11.71 -10.32 14.84
N LEU A 633 12.30 -11.49 14.53
CA LEU A 633 13.31 -11.62 13.47
C LEU A 633 12.70 -11.28 12.11
N PHE A 634 11.62 -11.93 11.73
CA PHE A 634 11.00 -11.68 10.43
C PHE A 634 10.43 -10.27 10.32
N GLN A 635 9.85 -9.75 11.39
CA GLN A 635 9.39 -8.36 11.42
C GLN A 635 10.56 -7.37 11.29
N GLY A 636 11.66 -7.59 11.99
CA GLY A 636 12.88 -6.79 11.87
C GLY A 636 13.47 -6.82 10.45
N LEU A 637 13.49 -8.00 9.82
CA LEU A 637 13.91 -8.15 8.41
C LEU A 637 12.96 -7.41 7.45
N SER A 638 11.65 -7.47 7.67
CA SER A 638 10.68 -6.72 6.87
C SER A 638 10.91 -5.21 6.96
N PHE A 639 11.12 -4.67 8.17
CA PHE A 639 11.48 -3.26 8.37
C PHE A 639 12.82 -2.90 7.72
N LEU A 640 13.79 -3.81 7.72
CA LEU A 640 15.09 -3.60 7.06
C LEU A 640 14.93 -3.52 5.54
N VAL A 641 14.18 -4.43 4.94
CA VAL A 641 13.89 -4.46 3.49
C VAL A 641 13.19 -3.17 3.05
N VAL A 642 12.16 -2.75 3.77
CA VAL A 642 11.43 -1.50 3.49
C VAL A 642 12.32 -0.28 3.76
N GLY A 643 13.06 -0.28 4.86
CA GLY A 643 13.95 0.82 5.25
C GLY A 643 15.11 1.06 4.27
N LEU A 644 15.54 0.02 3.55
CA LEU A 644 16.55 0.08 2.50
C LEU A 644 15.96 0.31 1.09
N ASP A 645 14.64 0.50 0.98
CA ASP A 645 13.94 0.68 -0.30
C ASP A 645 14.13 -0.51 -1.27
N LEU A 646 14.02 -1.72 -0.74
CA LEU A 646 14.19 -2.96 -1.51
C LEU A 646 12.86 -3.59 -1.91
N ILE A 647 11.72 -3.01 -1.51
CA ILE A 647 10.38 -3.45 -1.88
C ILE A 647 9.82 -2.56 -2.99
N GLY A 648 9.25 -3.17 -4.00
CA GLY A 648 8.68 -2.45 -5.15
C GLY A 648 9.72 -1.98 -6.16
N GLU A 649 9.27 -1.23 -7.14
CA GLU A 649 10.14 -0.67 -8.17
C GLU A 649 10.93 0.54 -7.62
N GLN A 650 12.20 0.60 -7.97
CA GLN A 650 13.06 1.72 -7.60
C GLN A 650 12.83 2.88 -8.56
N VAL A 651 12.38 4.02 -8.05
CA VAL A 651 12.16 5.23 -8.85
C VAL A 651 13.50 5.77 -9.35
N ASN A 652 13.61 5.94 -10.66
CA ASN A 652 14.78 6.53 -11.34
C ASN A 652 14.84 8.05 -11.12
#